data_8d01df142abb05fe103585775b5990d1
#
_entry.id   8d01df142abb05fe103585775b5990d1
#
_cell.length_a   1.000
_cell.length_b   1.000
_cell.length_c   1.000
_cell.angle_alpha   90.00
_cell.angle_beta   90.00
_cell.angle_gamma   90.00
#
_symmetry.space_group_name_H-M   'P 1'
#
loop_
_entity.id
_entity.type
_entity.pdbx_description
1 polymer ?
#
loop_
_entity_poly.entity_id
_entity_poly.type
_entity_poly.pdbx_seq_one_letter_code
_entity_poly.pdbx_strand_id
1 'polypeptide(L)'
;MLKVRKRNGSIVEFNGGKIEEAMEKAFRATGTPVPGEYIKNKMLMNIYALMRTEDNIVEIESIQDAVEQVLSESGYFQVSKAYVLYRNQRKNVREAAASVLDYSKLVNGYLDRLDWRVKENSTVQYTLGGLILSNSGAVTANYWLGEIYDKEVAQLHKNAAIHLHDLSMLAPYCAGWNLKQLICEGIKGVSGRIASSPAKHLSTLCNQMVNFLGIMQNEWAGAQAFSSFDTYLAPFVRTDKLDYKGVKQCVQSFIYGVNTPSRWGCQSPFTNVTLDWTVPEDLKDQKAVVGGVEQDFTYGDCKKEMDMINKAFIEIMTEGDAQGRGFQYPIPTYSITRDFDWEESENNKLLFEMTAKYGTPYFSNYVNSDMKPSDIRSMCCRLRLDLRELKRRNGGFFGAGESTGSIGVVTINLPQLAYLCETEDEFWEKLDHMMDVCAESLHTKRKVVSKLLDAGLYPYTQAYLGSFENHFSTIGLCGGNEMCLNAKWLGMDLTHRESQDFVEKMLNHMRARLSDYQEKYAPELFNLEATPAESTAYRFAKHDKERFPDIKTANEHGTPYYTNSTNLPVGTTGDVFDALDVQDRFQPLYTSGTVFHTFLGEKLPDWKSAAKLVKTITDNYKLPYVSVSPTYSVCPDHGYIAGEHFKCPICQREAEVYSRITGYYRPVKNWNDGKSQEFKDRKVYDTMRSGVLLNRGAAAGAQAVGRPAVQEKEDHSAAAVNASDTAPVKAADGIPTMYVKNHCPKCKGAEQRFKINKVEYKVVNCSEHMDIARELGITQTPTIIDPDGTRYIGEGAAVAWLGAHKDAAVRSR
;
A
#
# COMPACT_ATOMS: atom_id res chain seq x y z
N MET A 1 -30.88 -28.43 33.17
CA MET A 1 -31.88 -27.37 33.10
C MET A 1 -31.78 -26.68 31.77
N LEU A 2 -32.90 -26.31 31.16
CA LEU A 2 -32.89 -25.58 29.88
C LEU A 2 -32.36 -24.16 30.10
N LYS A 3 -31.49 -23.69 29.18
CA LYS A 3 -30.90 -22.35 29.20
C LYS A 3 -31.28 -21.58 27.94
N VAL A 4 -31.22 -20.26 28.00
CA VAL A 4 -31.49 -19.37 26.86
C VAL A 4 -30.24 -18.60 26.52
N ARG A 5 -29.85 -18.64 25.23
CA ARG A 5 -28.84 -17.71 24.70
C ARG A 5 -29.52 -16.42 24.26
N LYS A 6 -29.18 -15.34 24.94
CA LYS A 6 -29.66 -14.00 24.59
C LYS A 6 -28.92 -13.48 23.35
N ARG A 7 -29.47 -12.44 22.70
CA ARG A 7 -28.87 -11.78 21.51
C ARG A 7 -27.47 -11.23 21.73
N ASN A 8 -27.09 -10.94 22.96
CA ASN A 8 -25.74 -10.49 23.32
C ASN A 8 -24.75 -11.63 23.61
N GLY A 9 -25.14 -12.88 23.29
CA GLY A 9 -24.36 -14.07 23.54
C GLY A 9 -24.40 -14.62 24.97
N SER A 10 -24.96 -13.88 25.95
CA SER A 10 -25.04 -14.36 27.32
C SER A 10 -26.04 -15.49 27.47
N ILE A 11 -25.68 -16.51 28.24
CA ILE A 11 -26.51 -17.69 28.52
C ILE A 11 -27.11 -17.51 29.93
N VAL A 12 -28.42 -17.58 30.03
CA VAL A 12 -29.20 -17.46 31.28
C VAL A 12 -30.12 -18.63 31.45
N GLU A 13 -30.65 -18.87 32.67
CA GLU A 13 -31.65 -19.89 32.90
C GLU A 13 -32.95 -19.56 32.16
N PHE A 14 -33.59 -20.61 31.62
CA PHE A 14 -34.89 -20.49 30.97
C PHE A 14 -35.97 -20.17 31.98
N ASN A 15 -36.78 -19.16 31.67
CA ASN A 15 -37.93 -18.78 32.49
C ASN A 15 -39.19 -18.67 31.62
N GLY A 16 -40.08 -19.69 31.72
CA GLY A 16 -41.32 -19.78 30.96
C GLY A 16 -42.32 -18.68 31.28
N GLY A 17 -42.35 -18.15 32.53
CA GLY A 17 -43.22 -17.07 32.91
C GLY A 17 -43.05 -15.78 32.10
N LYS A 18 -41.86 -15.58 31.50
CA LYS A 18 -41.62 -14.45 30.58
C LYS A 18 -42.37 -14.61 29.26
N ILE A 19 -42.58 -15.85 28.81
CA ILE A 19 -43.35 -16.14 27.60
C ILE A 19 -44.83 -15.83 27.89
N GLU A 20 -45.33 -16.29 29.03
CA GLU A 20 -46.70 -16.05 29.49
C GLU A 20 -46.97 -14.55 29.57
N GLU A 21 -46.13 -13.80 30.26
CA GLU A 21 -46.23 -12.35 30.39
C GLU A 21 -46.25 -11.62 29.05
N ALA A 22 -45.41 -12.05 28.11
CA ALA A 22 -45.35 -11.48 26.77
C ALA A 22 -46.62 -11.75 25.96
N MET A 23 -47.19 -12.97 26.06
CA MET A 23 -48.44 -13.33 25.42
C MET A 23 -49.61 -12.52 26.02
N GLU A 24 -49.73 -12.46 27.35
CA GLU A 24 -50.78 -11.69 27.99
C GLU A 24 -50.74 -10.20 27.61
N LYS A 25 -49.55 -9.62 27.51
CA LYS A 25 -49.37 -8.24 27.01
C LYS A 25 -49.94 -8.05 25.61
N ALA A 26 -49.71 -9.03 24.72
CA ALA A 26 -50.21 -8.98 23.36
C ALA A 26 -51.74 -9.11 23.31
N PHE A 27 -52.36 -9.96 24.14
CA PHE A 27 -53.83 -10.07 24.30
C PHE A 27 -54.42 -8.74 24.78
N ARG A 28 -53.83 -8.15 25.82
CA ARG A 28 -54.30 -6.85 26.38
C ARG A 28 -54.19 -5.72 25.34
N ALA A 29 -53.12 -5.71 24.58
CA ALA A 29 -52.87 -4.69 23.55
C ALA A 29 -53.93 -4.69 22.42
N THR A 30 -54.55 -5.82 22.15
CA THR A 30 -55.63 -5.97 21.15
C THR A 30 -57.03 -5.91 21.72
N GLY A 31 -57.18 -5.77 23.05
CA GLY A 31 -58.47 -5.86 23.72
C GLY A 31 -59.10 -7.26 23.66
N THR A 32 -58.35 -8.26 23.21
CA THR A 32 -58.81 -9.63 23.13
C THR A 32 -58.74 -10.28 24.52
N PRO A 33 -59.85 -10.91 25.02
CA PRO A 33 -59.80 -11.57 26.31
C PRO A 33 -58.68 -12.63 26.37
N VAL A 34 -57.92 -12.62 27.48
CA VAL A 34 -56.90 -13.64 27.72
C VAL A 34 -57.61 -14.99 27.86
N PRO A 35 -57.19 -16.03 27.11
CA PRO A 35 -57.82 -17.33 27.15
C PRO A 35 -57.68 -17.96 28.54
N GLY A 36 -58.70 -18.78 28.93
CA GLY A 36 -58.65 -19.47 30.19
C GLY A 36 -57.45 -20.39 30.34
N GLU A 37 -57.08 -20.72 31.58
CA GLU A 37 -55.82 -21.43 31.91
C GLU A 37 -55.56 -22.68 31.09
N TYR A 38 -56.62 -23.47 30.79
CA TYR A 38 -56.49 -24.69 29.97
C TYR A 38 -55.95 -24.40 28.56
N ILE A 39 -56.49 -23.39 27.89
CA ILE A 39 -56.07 -23.00 26.53
C ILE A 39 -54.66 -22.36 26.57
N LYS A 40 -54.40 -21.52 27.58
CA LYS A 40 -53.11 -20.91 27.79
C LYS A 40 -52.03 -21.95 28.00
N ASN A 41 -52.24 -22.93 28.85
CA ASN A 41 -51.31 -24.03 29.08
C ASN A 41 -51.08 -24.88 27.84
N LYS A 42 -52.10 -25.14 27.02
CA LYS A 42 -51.97 -25.85 25.74
C LYS A 42 -51.08 -25.03 24.75
N MET A 43 -51.26 -23.74 24.66
CA MET A 43 -50.43 -22.89 23.84
C MET A 43 -48.98 -22.89 24.32
N LEU A 44 -48.72 -22.82 25.61
CA LEU A 44 -47.36 -22.92 26.18
C LEU A 44 -46.72 -24.26 25.89
N MET A 45 -47.46 -25.37 25.99
CA MET A 45 -46.92 -26.69 25.61
C MET A 45 -46.54 -26.74 24.12
N ASN A 46 -47.36 -26.17 23.25
CA ASN A 46 -47.03 -26.08 21.80
C ASN A 46 -45.82 -25.19 21.54
N ILE A 47 -45.67 -24.07 22.23
CA ILE A 47 -44.48 -23.20 22.13
C ILE A 47 -43.24 -24.00 22.55
N TYR A 48 -43.28 -24.72 23.67
CA TYR A 48 -42.15 -25.53 24.11
C TYR A 48 -41.81 -26.64 23.12
N ALA A 49 -42.80 -27.25 22.45
CA ALA A 49 -42.57 -28.27 21.43
C ALA A 49 -41.91 -27.71 20.14
N LEU A 50 -42.16 -26.46 19.82
CA LEU A 50 -41.59 -25.79 18.62
C LEU A 50 -40.20 -25.19 18.84
N MET A 51 -39.78 -25.01 20.12
CA MET A 51 -38.47 -24.45 20.41
C MET A 51 -37.33 -25.42 19.98
N ARG A 52 -36.45 -24.96 19.12
CA ARG A 52 -35.26 -25.71 18.75
C ARG A 52 -34.20 -25.58 19.82
N THR A 53 -33.72 -26.71 20.34
CA THR A 53 -32.72 -26.78 21.41
C THR A 53 -31.48 -27.52 20.89
N GLU A 54 -30.31 -26.93 21.07
CA GLU A 54 -29.01 -27.57 20.92
C GLU A 54 -28.30 -27.58 22.29
N ASP A 55 -27.81 -28.70 22.73
CA ASP A 55 -27.12 -28.88 24.03
C ASP A 55 -27.84 -28.28 25.25
N ASN A 56 -29.19 -28.41 25.31
CA ASN A 56 -30.05 -27.79 26.31
C ASN A 56 -30.01 -26.26 26.31
N ILE A 57 -29.58 -25.64 25.22
CA ILE A 57 -29.66 -24.19 25.02
C ILE A 57 -30.65 -23.88 23.91
N VAL A 58 -31.51 -22.90 24.12
CA VAL A 58 -32.47 -22.38 23.14
C VAL A 58 -32.13 -20.94 22.79
N GLU A 59 -32.14 -20.59 21.50
CA GLU A 59 -31.97 -19.23 21.04
C GLU A 59 -33.23 -18.38 21.34
N ILE A 60 -33.04 -17.14 21.81
CA ILE A 60 -34.17 -16.26 22.15
C ILE A 60 -35.07 -15.98 20.94
N GLU A 61 -34.55 -15.97 19.73
CA GLU A 61 -35.30 -15.78 18.49
C GLU A 61 -36.21 -17.01 18.24
N SER A 62 -35.70 -18.22 18.41
CA SER A 62 -36.50 -19.46 18.28
C SER A 62 -37.71 -19.47 19.24
N ILE A 63 -37.57 -18.95 20.47
CA ILE A 63 -38.69 -18.80 21.41
C ILE A 63 -39.70 -17.81 20.86
N GLN A 64 -39.30 -16.69 20.33
CA GLN A 64 -40.18 -15.65 19.80
C GLN A 64 -40.94 -16.10 18.56
N ASP A 65 -40.24 -16.83 17.66
CA ASP A 65 -40.85 -17.41 16.47
C ASP A 65 -41.87 -18.47 16.82
N ALA A 66 -41.59 -19.32 17.82
CA ALA A 66 -42.56 -20.30 18.34
C ALA A 66 -43.80 -19.63 18.96
N VAL A 67 -43.65 -18.53 19.69
CA VAL A 67 -44.80 -17.77 20.23
C VAL A 67 -45.66 -17.19 19.12
N GLU A 68 -45.04 -16.60 18.12
CA GLU A 68 -45.70 -16.00 16.94
C GLU A 68 -46.52 -17.06 16.18
N GLN A 69 -45.89 -18.20 15.90
CA GLN A 69 -46.50 -19.32 15.21
C GLN A 69 -47.71 -19.88 15.98
N VAL A 70 -47.56 -20.16 17.27
CA VAL A 70 -48.65 -20.73 18.10
C VAL A 70 -49.80 -19.77 18.25
N LEU A 71 -49.58 -18.45 18.41
CA LEU A 71 -50.64 -17.44 18.43
C LEU A 71 -51.43 -17.42 17.12
N SER A 72 -50.75 -17.53 15.99
CA SER A 72 -51.35 -17.57 14.67
C SER A 72 -52.18 -18.86 14.47
N GLU A 73 -51.56 -20.03 14.72
CA GLU A 73 -52.19 -21.35 14.56
C GLU A 73 -53.37 -21.57 15.52
N SER A 74 -53.37 -20.92 16.69
CA SER A 74 -54.48 -20.95 17.64
C SER A 74 -55.63 -20.02 17.27
N GLY A 75 -55.56 -19.36 16.09
CA GLY A 75 -56.63 -18.48 15.59
C GLY A 75 -56.60 -17.05 16.12
N TYR A 76 -55.59 -16.67 16.91
CA TYR A 76 -55.44 -15.32 17.48
C TYR A 76 -54.65 -14.39 16.58
N PHE A 77 -55.02 -14.27 15.33
CA PHE A 77 -54.26 -13.50 14.27
C PHE A 77 -54.00 -12.05 14.66
N GLN A 78 -54.97 -11.36 15.29
CA GLN A 78 -54.79 -9.97 15.72
C GLN A 78 -53.79 -9.86 16.87
N VAL A 79 -53.76 -10.83 17.78
CA VAL A 79 -52.78 -10.90 18.86
C VAL A 79 -51.41 -11.24 18.36
N SER A 80 -51.31 -12.23 17.42
CA SER A 80 -50.06 -12.55 16.75
C SER A 80 -49.51 -11.32 16.04
N LYS A 81 -50.31 -10.59 15.27
CA LYS A 81 -49.91 -9.33 14.62
C LYS A 81 -49.44 -8.26 15.61
N ALA A 82 -50.12 -8.07 16.72
CA ALA A 82 -49.69 -7.14 17.76
C ALA A 82 -48.36 -7.56 18.40
N TYR A 83 -48.19 -8.88 18.62
CA TYR A 83 -46.93 -9.41 19.14
C TYR A 83 -45.74 -9.16 18.18
N VAL A 84 -45.90 -9.38 16.88
CA VAL A 84 -44.89 -9.09 15.84
C VAL A 84 -44.57 -7.61 15.79
N LEU A 85 -45.59 -6.73 15.79
CA LEU A 85 -45.37 -5.29 15.78
C LEU A 85 -44.61 -4.82 17.03
N TYR A 86 -44.95 -5.34 18.21
CA TYR A 86 -44.23 -5.03 19.44
C TYR A 86 -42.81 -5.54 19.41
N ARG A 87 -42.54 -6.75 18.89
CA ARG A 87 -41.23 -7.31 18.70
C ARG A 87 -40.37 -6.38 17.80
N ASN A 88 -40.93 -5.94 16.67
CA ASN A 88 -40.27 -5.04 15.73
C ASN A 88 -40.00 -3.65 16.33
N GLN A 89 -40.97 -3.07 17.05
CA GLN A 89 -40.75 -1.80 17.75
C GLN A 89 -39.62 -1.90 18.78
N ARG A 90 -39.60 -2.98 19.58
CA ARG A 90 -38.54 -3.23 20.55
C ARG A 90 -37.18 -3.50 19.87
N LYS A 91 -37.20 -4.11 18.70
CA LYS A 91 -35.98 -4.27 17.87
C LYS A 91 -35.48 -2.90 17.44
N ASN A 92 -36.33 -2.08 16.83
CA ASN A 92 -35.98 -0.74 16.36
C ASN A 92 -35.49 0.18 17.49
N VAL A 93 -36.13 0.14 18.68
CA VAL A 93 -35.70 0.92 19.85
C VAL A 93 -34.29 0.47 20.33
N ARG A 94 -34.02 -0.84 20.33
CA ARG A 94 -32.68 -1.34 20.69
C ARG A 94 -31.62 -0.99 19.65
N GLU A 95 -31.96 -1.11 18.38
CA GLU A 95 -31.08 -0.74 17.29
C GLU A 95 -30.75 0.75 17.29
N ALA A 96 -31.75 1.60 17.55
CA ALA A 96 -31.56 3.03 17.76
C ALA A 96 -30.68 3.32 18.99
N ALA A 97 -30.91 2.64 20.12
CA ALA A 97 -30.07 2.80 21.32
C ALA A 97 -28.64 2.29 21.10
N ALA A 98 -28.47 1.17 20.40
CA ALA A 98 -27.18 0.64 20.02
C ALA A 98 -26.44 1.58 19.05
N SER A 99 -27.14 2.15 18.07
CA SER A 99 -26.59 3.13 17.14
C SER A 99 -26.10 4.38 17.85
N VAL A 100 -26.81 4.88 18.86
CA VAL A 100 -26.38 6.05 19.67
C VAL A 100 -25.13 5.71 20.50
N LEU A 101 -25.06 4.52 21.08
CA LEU A 101 -23.89 4.06 21.83
C LEU A 101 -22.68 3.87 20.94
N ASP A 102 -22.88 3.31 19.74
CA ASP A 102 -21.81 3.12 18.76
C ASP A 102 -21.30 4.46 18.21
N TYR A 103 -22.20 5.44 18.02
CA TYR A 103 -21.81 6.79 17.59
C TYR A 103 -20.95 7.50 18.65
N SER A 104 -21.31 7.39 19.92
CA SER A 104 -20.51 7.95 21.02
C SER A 104 -19.11 7.32 21.09
N LYS A 105 -19.02 6.00 20.90
CA LYS A 105 -17.73 5.30 20.83
C LYS A 105 -16.90 5.77 19.63
N LEU A 106 -17.53 5.97 18.48
CA LEU A 106 -16.88 6.44 17.29
C LEU A 106 -16.26 7.84 17.49
N VAL A 107 -17.06 8.77 18.03
CA VAL A 107 -16.58 10.14 18.29
C VAL A 107 -15.49 10.16 19.35
N ASN A 108 -15.71 9.48 20.48
CA ASN A 108 -14.70 9.42 21.55
C ASN A 108 -13.44 8.69 21.09
N GLY A 109 -13.56 7.59 20.34
CA GLY A 109 -12.41 6.88 19.77
C GLY A 109 -11.55 7.78 18.91
N TYR A 110 -12.15 8.66 18.10
CA TYR A 110 -11.39 9.66 17.34
C TYR A 110 -10.74 10.70 18.27
N LEU A 111 -11.49 11.27 19.20
CA LEU A 111 -11.01 12.30 20.13
C LEU A 111 -9.87 11.81 21.01
N ASP A 112 -10.01 10.58 21.52
CA ASP A 112 -9.00 9.94 22.38
C ASP A 112 -7.82 9.36 21.58
N ARG A 113 -7.84 9.45 20.23
CA ARG A 113 -6.84 8.86 19.32
C ARG A 113 -6.65 7.34 19.53
N LEU A 114 -7.64 6.66 20.09
CA LEU A 114 -7.62 5.22 20.36
C LEU A 114 -8.07 4.41 19.16
N ASP A 115 -8.84 5.01 18.25
CA ASP A 115 -9.28 4.33 17.03
C ASP A 115 -8.11 4.23 16.04
N TRP A 116 -7.71 2.99 15.73
CA TRP A 116 -6.67 2.70 14.74
C TRP A 116 -6.98 3.32 13.37
N ARG A 117 -8.25 3.52 13.04
CA ARG A 117 -8.69 4.18 11.81
C ARG A 117 -8.25 5.64 11.73
N VAL A 118 -8.00 6.30 12.84
CA VAL A 118 -7.41 7.65 12.88
C VAL A 118 -5.99 7.64 12.29
N LYS A 119 -5.28 6.51 12.41
CA LYS A 119 -3.95 6.28 11.83
C LYS A 119 -4.01 5.50 10.52
N GLU A 120 -5.15 4.92 10.18
CA GLU A 120 -5.33 4.06 9.00
C GLU A 120 -5.09 4.83 7.71
N ASN A 121 -5.73 5.99 7.59
CA ASN A 121 -5.57 6.84 6.42
C ASN A 121 -4.49 7.89 6.69
N SER A 122 -3.34 7.61 6.13
CA SER A 122 -2.13 8.41 6.32
C SER A 122 -2.25 9.85 5.83
N THR A 123 -3.22 10.13 4.99
CA THR A 123 -3.41 11.46 4.36
C THR A 123 -4.35 12.36 5.14
N VAL A 124 -5.13 11.83 6.10
CA VAL A 124 -6.05 12.61 6.93
C VAL A 124 -5.38 13.05 8.22
N GLN A 125 -5.33 14.35 8.45
CA GLN A 125 -4.78 14.92 9.68
C GLN A 125 -5.81 14.89 10.82
N TYR A 126 -5.32 14.78 12.07
CA TYR A 126 -6.15 14.93 13.27
C TYR A 126 -6.62 16.39 13.42
N THR A 127 -7.80 16.68 12.90
CA THR A 127 -8.41 18.00 12.82
C THR A 127 -9.92 17.90 12.96
N LEU A 128 -10.60 19.04 13.11
CA LEU A 128 -12.06 19.07 13.08
C LEU A 128 -12.63 18.50 11.76
N GLY A 129 -12.02 18.85 10.62
CA GLY A 129 -12.40 18.27 9.33
C GLY A 129 -12.21 16.76 9.28
N GLY A 130 -11.13 16.25 9.88
CA GLY A 130 -10.89 14.81 10.02
C GLY A 130 -11.94 14.11 10.88
N LEU A 131 -12.41 14.73 11.96
CA LEU A 131 -13.51 14.21 12.77
C LEU A 131 -14.81 14.13 11.97
N ILE A 132 -15.13 15.17 11.20
CA ILE A 132 -16.33 15.20 10.34
C ILE A 132 -16.26 14.09 9.30
N LEU A 133 -15.11 13.92 8.62
CA LEU A 133 -14.91 12.84 7.64
C LEU A 133 -15.01 11.46 8.28
N SER A 134 -14.45 11.24 9.47
CA SER A 134 -14.53 9.97 10.19
C SER A 134 -15.97 9.60 10.53
N ASN A 135 -16.72 10.56 11.07
CA ASN A 135 -18.13 10.34 11.44
C ASN A 135 -19.01 10.09 10.21
N SER A 136 -18.88 10.93 9.17
CA SER A 136 -19.60 10.76 7.90
C SER A 136 -19.25 9.44 7.24
N GLY A 137 -17.94 9.10 7.23
CA GLY A 137 -17.43 7.86 6.65
C GLY A 137 -18.00 6.61 7.31
N ALA A 138 -18.12 6.59 8.64
CA ALA A 138 -18.70 5.45 9.34
C ALA A 138 -20.20 5.25 9.02
N VAL A 139 -20.97 6.33 8.91
CA VAL A 139 -22.38 6.27 8.49
C VAL A 139 -22.47 5.74 7.06
N THR A 140 -21.64 6.25 6.15
CA THR A 140 -21.62 5.82 4.76
C THR A 140 -21.22 4.35 4.62
N ALA A 141 -20.23 3.89 5.39
CA ALA A 141 -19.81 2.48 5.38
C ALA A 141 -20.95 1.55 5.85
N ASN A 142 -21.68 1.94 6.89
CA ASN A 142 -22.85 1.19 7.33
C ASN A 142 -23.96 1.14 6.27
N TYR A 143 -24.14 2.23 5.51
CA TYR A 143 -25.11 2.27 4.41
C TYR A 143 -24.69 1.31 3.27
N TRP A 144 -23.40 1.30 2.87
CA TRP A 144 -22.88 0.34 1.91
C TRP A 144 -23.14 -1.11 2.34
N LEU A 145 -22.77 -1.45 3.58
CA LEU A 145 -22.82 -2.82 4.10
C LEU A 145 -24.23 -3.28 4.54
N GLY A 146 -25.13 -2.36 4.78
CA GLY A 146 -26.48 -2.68 5.26
C GLY A 146 -27.57 -2.61 4.20
N GLU A 147 -27.44 -1.69 3.24
CA GLU A 147 -28.49 -1.36 2.28
C GLU A 147 -28.10 -1.62 0.82
N ILE A 148 -26.82 -1.54 0.47
CA ILE A 148 -26.36 -1.66 -0.91
C ILE A 148 -25.86 -3.06 -1.24
N TYR A 149 -24.86 -3.53 -0.48
CA TYR A 149 -24.32 -4.86 -0.69
C TYR A 149 -25.24 -5.93 -0.08
N ASP A 150 -25.26 -7.09 -0.72
CA ASP A 150 -25.98 -8.21 -0.13
C ASP A 150 -25.31 -8.72 1.17
N LYS A 151 -25.98 -9.65 1.84
CA LYS A 151 -25.54 -10.13 3.14
C LYS A 151 -24.23 -10.89 3.08
N GLU A 152 -23.96 -11.60 1.99
CA GLU A 152 -22.75 -12.40 1.83
C GLU A 152 -21.53 -11.49 1.68
N VAL A 153 -21.57 -10.51 0.78
CA VAL A 153 -20.50 -9.50 0.59
C VAL A 153 -20.21 -8.77 1.91
N ALA A 154 -21.26 -8.31 2.59
CA ALA A 154 -21.12 -7.62 3.86
C ALA A 154 -20.49 -8.51 4.95
N GLN A 155 -20.87 -9.81 5.00
CA GLN A 155 -20.34 -10.76 5.97
C GLN A 155 -18.88 -11.11 5.68
N LEU A 156 -18.51 -11.34 4.43
CA LEU A 156 -17.12 -11.61 4.03
C LEU A 156 -16.22 -10.42 4.34
N HIS A 157 -16.70 -9.18 4.12
CA HIS A 157 -15.95 -8.00 4.55
C HIS A 157 -15.79 -7.94 6.07
N LYS A 158 -16.87 -8.17 6.84
CA LYS A 158 -16.82 -8.16 8.31
C LYS A 158 -15.92 -9.24 8.88
N ASN A 159 -15.87 -10.41 8.26
CA ASN A 159 -15.02 -11.54 8.65
C ASN A 159 -13.58 -11.44 8.14
N ALA A 160 -13.23 -10.34 7.50
CA ALA A 160 -11.91 -10.10 6.91
C ALA A 160 -11.50 -11.13 5.83
N ALA A 161 -12.43 -11.86 5.22
CA ALA A 161 -12.16 -12.70 4.06
C ALA A 161 -11.91 -11.85 2.79
N ILE A 162 -12.58 -10.70 2.70
CA ILE A 162 -12.32 -9.66 1.72
C ILE A 162 -12.23 -8.27 2.39
N HIS A 163 -11.67 -7.30 1.66
CA HIS A 163 -11.73 -5.90 2.04
C HIS A 163 -12.31 -5.08 0.89
N LEU A 164 -13.50 -4.51 1.14
CA LEU A 164 -14.10 -3.50 0.28
C LEU A 164 -13.45 -2.16 0.60
N HIS A 165 -12.79 -1.56 -0.37
CA HIS A 165 -12.11 -0.27 -0.17
C HIS A 165 -13.09 0.91 -0.25
N ASP A 166 -12.75 2.01 0.42
CA ASP A 166 -13.39 3.33 0.34
C ASP A 166 -14.87 3.34 0.69
N LEU A 167 -15.30 2.49 1.61
CA LEU A 167 -16.68 2.50 2.12
C LEU A 167 -17.08 3.82 2.80
N SER A 168 -16.12 4.67 3.12
CA SER A 168 -16.35 5.98 3.74
C SER A 168 -16.98 7.01 2.82
N MET A 169 -17.04 6.74 1.51
CA MET A 169 -17.62 7.64 0.52
C MET A 169 -18.54 6.90 -0.46
N LEU A 170 -19.63 7.54 -0.86
CA LEU A 170 -20.45 7.09 -1.99
C LEU A 170 -19.85 7.66 -3.28
N ALA A 171 -18.67 7.17 -3.67
CA ALA A 171 -17.91 7.73 -4.77
C ALA A 171 -17.12 6.63 -5.52
N PRO A 172 -16.76 6.87 -6.79
CA PRO A 172 -15.76 6.06 -7.49
C PRO A 172 -14.38 6.21 -6.81
N TYR A 173 -13.46 5.28 -7.13
CA TYR A 173 -12.18 5.19 -6.43
C TYR A 173 -11.17 6.22 -6.92
N CYS A 174 -10.57 6.03 -8.08
CA CYS A 174 -9.50 6.88 -8.58
C CYS A 174 -9.62 7.16 -10.08
N ALA A 175 -9.08 8.30 -10.52
CA ALA A 175 -9.12 8.73 -11.89
C ALA A 175 -7.82 9.33 -12.40
N GLY A 176 -7.51 9.06 -13.67
CA GLY A 176 -6.62 9.86 -14.47
C GLY A 176 -7.43 10.82 -15.35
N TRP A 177 -6.92 12.00 -15.47
CA TRP A 177 -7.57 13.08 -16.17
C TRP A 177 -6.78 13.45 -17.42
N ASN A 178 -7.48 13.72 -18.49
CA ASN A 178 -6.86 14.20 -19.72
C ASN A 178 -6.46 15.68 -19.53
N LEU A 179 -5.14 15.90 -19.37
CA LEU A 179 -4.60 17.24 -19.21
C LEU A 179 -4.82 18.10 -20.47
N LYS A 180 -4.78 17.50 -21.67
CA LYS A 180 -5.09 18.19 -22.93
C LYS A 180 -6.53 18.71 -22.95
N GLN A 181 -7.49 17.95 -22.38
CA GLN A 181 -8.86 18.39 -22.25
C GLN A 181 -8.97 19.63 -21.35
N LEU A 182 -8.30 19.64 -20.20
CA LEU A 182 -8.26 20.82 -19.33
C LEU A 182 -7.63 22.03 -20.05
N ILE A 183 -6.57 21.81 -20.82
CA ILE A 183 -5.90 22.86 -21.62
C ILE A 183 -6.83 23.42 -22.70
N CYS A 184 -7.65 22.57 -23.35
CA CYS A 184 -8.57 22.97 -24.40
C CYS A 184 -9.83 23.64 -23.88
N GLU A 185 -10.36 23.21 -22.74
CA GLU A 185 -11.69 23.56 -22.26
C GLU A 185 -11.69 24.46 -21.00
N GLY A 186 -10.57 24.53 -20.29
CA GLY A 186 -10.49 25.20 -19.00
C GLY A 186 -11.28 24.45 -17.92
N ILE A 187 -11.64 25.12 -16.83
CA ILE A 187 -12.53 24.57 -15.82
C ILE A 187 -13.97 24.79 -16.23
N LYS A 188 -14.64 23.72 -16.65
CA LYS A 188 -16.05 23.75 -17.07
C LYS A 188 -16.93 24.25 -15.93
N GLY A 189 -17.84 25.14 -16.27
CA GLY A 189 -18.90 25.59 -15.37
C GLY A 189 -19.93 24.48 -15.19
N VAL A 190 -20.24 24.19 -13.94
CA VAL A 190 -21.43 23.42 -13.57
C VAL A 190 -22.43 24.36 -12.93
N SER A 191 -23.72 24.02 -12.94
CA SER A 191 -24.79 24.90 -12.43
C SER A 191 -24.45 25.45 -11.04
N GLY A 192 -24.45 26.80 -10.92
CA GLY A 192 -24.14 27.50 -9.67
C GLY A 192 -22.65 27.55 -9.27
N ARG A 193 -21.72 27.14 -10.14
CA ARG A 193 -20.28 27.17 -9.89
C ARG A 193 -19.53 28.04 -10.90
N ILE A 194 -18.35 28.51 -10.51
CA ILE A 194 -17.48 29.32 -11.35
C ILE A 194 -16.87 28.45 -12.46
N ALA A 195 -16.84 29.00 -13.68
CA ALA A 195 -16.11 28.47 -14.83
C ALA A 195 -14.85 29.32 -15.10
N SER A 196 -13.82 28.70 -15.69
CA SER A 196 -12.68 29.44 -16.22
C SER A 196 -12.39 29.05 -17.66
N SER A 197 -12.07 30.01 -18.51
CA SER A 197 -11.65 29.75 -19.89
C SER A 197 -10.32 29.00 -19.94
N PRO A 198 -9.96 28.38 -21.09
CA PRO A 198 -8.65 27.79 -21.32
C PRO A 198 -7.50 28.72 -20.92
N ALA A 199 -6.54 28.15 -20.18
CA ALA A 199 -5.37 28.92 -19.72
C ALA A 199 -4.49 29.32 -20.90
N LYS A 200 -4.11 30.58 -20.96
CA LYS A 200 -3.18 31.11 -21.98
C LYS A 200 -1.73 31.17 -21.47
N HIS A 201 -1.53 31.11 -20.18
CA HIS A 201 -0.23 31.26 -19.52
C HIS A 201 0.07 30.08 -18.62
N LEU A 202 1.35 29.71 -18.48
CA LEU A 202 1.80 28.59 -17.64
C LEU A 202 1.31 28.74 -16.19
N SER A 203 1.41 29.94 -15.62
CA SER A 203 0.96 30.21 -14.24
C SER A 203 -0.53 29.97 -14.05
N THR A 204 -1.33 30.33 -15.05
CA THR A 204 -2.80 30.12 -15.04
C THR A 204 -3.13 28.65 -15.15
N LEU A 205 -2.43 27.89 -16.03
CA LEU A 205 -2.60 26.46 -16.16
C LEU A 205 -2.27 25.73 -14.84
N CYS A 206 -1.13 26.04 -14.22
CA CYS A 206 -0.74 25.49 -12.93
C CYS A 206 -1.82 25.72 -11.85
N ASN A 207 -2.40 26.93 -11.82
CA ASN A 207 -3.48 27.24 -10.89
C ASN A 207 -4.79 26.48 -11.22
N GLN A 208 -5.15 26.38 -12.52
CA GLN A 208 -6.31 25.58 -12.93
C GLN A 208 -6.15 24.10 -12.57
N MET A 209 -4.95 23.53 -12.73
CA MET A 209 -4.67 22.14 -12.34
C MET A 209 -4.85 21.91 -10.83
N VAL A 210 -4.35 22.84 -9.99
CA VAL A 210 -4.54 22.79 -8.53
C VAL A 210 -6.02 22.82 -8.17
N ASN A 211 -6.75 23.78 -8.74
CA ASN A 211 -8.19 23.92 -8.48
C ASN A 211 -9.00 22.71 -8.97
N PHE A 212 -8.67 22.20 -10.15
CA PHE A 212 -9.29 21.01 -10.71
C PHE A 212 -9.12 19.79 -9.80
N LEU A 213 -7.88 19.51 -9.37
CA LEU A 213 -7.59 18.39 -8.47
C LEU A 213 -8.26 18.57 -7.10
N GLY A 214 -8.28 19.80 -6.58
CA GLY A 214 -8.99 20.15 -5.34
C GLY A 214 -10.52 19.96 -5.43
N ILE A 215 -11.11 20.19 -6.59
CA ILE A 215 -12.53 19.93 -6.86
C ILE A 215 -12.78 18.43 -6.97
N MET A 216 -12.01 17.75 -7.81
CA MET A 216 -12.23 16.33 -8.12
C MET A 216 -12.04 15.41 -6.92
N GLN A 217 -11.15 15.71 -5.99
CA GLN A 217 -11.03 14.91 -4.76
C GLN A 217 -12.31 14.88 -3.90
N ASN A 218 -13.26 15.81 -4.11
CA ASN A 218 -14.53 15.77 -3.40
C ASN A 218 -15.57 14.85 -4.06
N GLU A 219 -15.35 14.46 -5.32
CA GLU A 219 -16.20 13.53 -6.06
C GLU A 219 -15.57 12.12 -6.18
N TRP A 220 -14.30 11.96 -5.83
CA TRP A 220 -13.52 10.72 -5.93
C TRP A 220 -12.86 10.38 -4.60
N ALA A 221 -12.90 9.12 -4.22
CA ALA A 221 -12.35 8.68 -2.93
C ALA A 221 -10.83 8.66 -2.88
N GLY A 222 -10.19 8.19 -3.95
CA GLY A 222 -8.76 7.95 -4.05
C GLY A 222 -8.00 9.01 -4.84
N ALA A 223 -6.92 8.58 -5.46
CA ALA A 223 -5.96 9.45 -6.10
C ALA A 223 -6.41 9.98 -7.45
N GLN A 224 -5.84 11.12 -7.84
CA GLN A 224 -6.03 11.82 -9.11
C GLN A 224 -4.70 11.91 -9.84
N ALA A 225 -4.69 11.78 -11.17
CA ALA A 225 -3.45 11.80 -11.93
C ALA A 225 -3.56 12.63 -13.21
N PHE A 226 -2.46 13.28 -13.60
CA PHE A 226 -2.23 13.81 -14.93
C PHE A 226 -1.06 13.09 -15.58
N SER A 227 -1.25 12.64 -16.83
CA SER A 227 -0.16 12.05 -17.63
C SER A 227 0.51 13.10 -18.51
N SER A 228 1.75 12.82 -18.94
CA SER A 228 2.52 13.67 -19.86
C SER A 228 2.64 15.12 -19.39
N PHE A 229 2.85 15.28 -18.07
CA PHE A 229 2.87 16.61 -17.42
C PHE A 229 3.89 17.55 -18.05
N ASP A 230 5.11 17.11 -18.23
CA ASP A 230 6.22 17.88 -18.80
C ASP A 230 5.99 18.18 -20.29
N THR A 231 5.48 17.20 -21.05
CA THR A 231 5.14 17.35 -22.48
C THR A 231 4.05 18.39 -22.71
N TYR A 232 2.95 18.34 -21.93
CA TYR A 232 1.82 19.26 -22.14
C TYR A 232 2.06 20.67 -21.59
N LEU A 233 2.94 20.86 -20.61
CA LEU A 233 3.27 22.17 -20.07
C LEU A 233 4.33 22.93 -20.91
N ALA A 234 5.20 22.22 -21.61
CA ALA A 234 6.31 22.78 -22.38
C ALA A 234 5.87 23.85 -23.41
N PRO A 235 4.75 23.69 -24.18
CA PRO A 235 4.28 24.72 -25.10
C PRO A 235 3.98 26.07 -24.45
N PHE A 236 3.51 26.10 -23.19
CA PHE A 236 3.24 27.32 -22.48
C PHE A 236 4.51 28.10 -22.14
N VAL A 237 5.59 27.39 -21.77
CA VAL A 237 6.90 28.00 -21.53
C VAL A 237 7.38 28.71 -22.79
N ARG A 238 7.25 28.03 -23.95
CA ARG A 238 7.64 28.57 -25.25
C ARG A 238 6.81 29.77 -25.66
N THR A 239 5.51 29.71 -25.54
CA THR A 239 4.56 30.77 -25.90
C THR A 239 4.73 31.99 -25.01
N ASP A 240 4.87 31.79 -23.71
CA ASP A 240 5.09 32.86 -22.74
C ASP A 240 6.54 33.40 -22.77
N LYS A 241 7.44 32.75 -23.48
CA LYS A 241 8.90 33.07 -23.54
C LYS A 241 9.51 33.16 -22.14
N LEU A 242 9.12 32.25 -21.26
CA LEU A 242 9.60 32.28 -19.88
C LEU A 242 11.08 31.91 -19.78
N ASP A 243 11.79 32.66 -18.94
CA ASP A 243 13.09 32.24 -18.45
C ASP A 243 12.95 31.13 -17.39
N TYR A 244 14.08 30.52 -17.03
CA TYR A 244 14.09 29.43 -16.06
C TYR A 244 13.47 29.83 -14.70
N LYS A 245 13.70 31.07 -14.24
CA LYS A 245 13.13 31.57 -12.98
C LYS A 245 11.61 31.64 -13.03
N GLY A 246 11.06 32.08 -14.14
CA GLY A 246 9.61 32.12 -14.37
C GLY A 246 8.99 30.73 -14.39
N VAL A 247 9.64 29.77 -15.06
CA VAL A 247 9.21 28.35 -15.06
C VAL A 247 9.24 27.79 -13.64
N LYS A 248 10.36 27.95 -12.91
CA LYS A 248 10.51 27.45 -11.54
C LYS A 248 9.42 28.00 -10.62
N GLN A 249 9.07 29.28 -10.75
CA GLN A 249 8.02 29.92 -9.96
C GLN A 249 6.63 29.31 -10.25
N CYS A 250 6.30 29.02 -11.51
CA CYS A 250 5.03 28.40 -11.87
C CYS A 250 4.92 26.96 -11.34
N VAL A 251 5.96 26.15 -11.54
CA VAL A 251 6.01 24.76 -11.04
C VAL A 251 5.97 24.73 -9.51
N GLN A 252 6.65 25.66 -8.83
CA GLN A 252 6.61 25.79 -7.38
C GLN A 252 5.19 26.06 -6.89
N SER A 253 4.48 26.99 -7.54
CA SER A 253 3.08 27.30 -7.19
C SER A 253 2.17 26.08 -7.32
N PHE A 254 2.37 25.27 -8.35
CA PHE A 254 1.64 24.01 -8.52
C PHE A 254 1.94 23.02 -7.38
N ILE A 255 3.21 22.77 -7.08
CA ILE A 255 3.63 21.81 -6.05
C ILE A 255 3.09 22.24 -4.67
N TYR A 256 3.23 23.50 -4.29
CA TYR A 256 2.66 24.00 -3.03
C TYR A 256 1.14 23.90 -3.00
N GLY A 257 0.48 24.23 -4.12
CA GLY A 257 -0.97 24.15 -4.25
C GLY A 257 -1.53 22.75 -3.99
N VAL A 258 -0.93 21.71 -4.59
CA VAL A 258 -1.38 20.31 -4.40
C VAL A 258 -1.00 19.74 -3.03
N ASN A 259 -0.15 20.40 -2.24
CA ASN A 259 0.12 20.02 -0.85
C ASN A 259 -0.74 20.79 0.16
N THR A 260 -1.59 21.72 -0.31
CA THR A 260 -2.52 22.43 0.55
C THR A 260 -3.77 21.59 0.82
N PRO A 261 -4.17 21.38 2.09
CA PRO A 261 -5.36 20.61 2.43
C PRO A 261 -6.64 21.27 1.89
N SER A 262 -7.28 20.67 0.89
CA SER A 262 -8.47 21.20 0.22
C SER A 262 -9.75 20.37 0.49
N ARG A 263 -9.63 19.10 0.89
CA ARG A 263 -10.77 18.30 1.35
C ARG A 263 -11.02 18.58 2.82
N TRP A 264 -12.09 19.32 3.14
CA TRP A 264 -12.47 19.67 4.52
C TRP A 264 -11.35 20.24 5.39
N GLY A 265 -10.32 20.84 4.76
CA GLY A 265 -9.16 21.39 5.47
C GLY A 265 -8.27 20.36 6.17
N CYS A 266 -8.44 19.07 5.88
CA CYS A 266 -7.67 18.00 6.54
C CYS A 266 -6.89 17.10 5.60
N GLN A 267 -7.18 17.12 4.30
CA GLN A 267 -6.54 16.26 3.31
C GLN A 267 -6.18 17.04 2.05
N SER A 268 -4.92 16.94 1.64
CA SER A 268 -4.45 17.41 0.33
C SER A 268 -4.89 16.45 -0.78
N PRO A 269 -5.07 16.92 -2.03
CA PRO A 269 -5.40 16.05 -3.14
C PRO A 269 -4.28 15.03 -3.36
N PHE A 270 -4.61 13.74 -3.27
CA PHE A 270 -3.67 12.68 -3.60
C PHE A 270 -3.37 12.73 -5.09
N THR A 271 -2.23 13.34 -5.43
CA THR A 271 -1.89 13.70 -6.80
C THR A 271 -0.71 12.91 -7.32
N ASN A 272 -0.85 12.36 -8.53
CA ASN A 272 0.25 11.78 -9.29
C ASN A 272 0.45 12.56 -10.60
N VAL A 273 1.69 12.61 -11.06
CA VAL A 273 2.04 13.11 -12.39
C VAL A 273 3.00 12.15 -13.08
N THR A 274 2.75 11.90 -14.36
CA THR A 274 3.71 11.19 -15.21
C THR A 274 4.53 12.20 -15.99
N LEU A 275 5.84 12.02 -15.99
CA LEU A 275 6.80 12.81 -16.75
C LEU A 275 7.40 11.89 -17.84
N ASP A 276 7.27 12.33 -19.06
CA ASP A 276 7.65 11.53 -20.21
C ASP A 276 9.17 11.50 -20.42
N TRP A 277 9.89 12.58 -20.03
CA TRP A 277 11.33 12.79 -20.23
C TRP A 277 11.72 12.92 -21.71
N THR A 278 11.25 12.02 -22.54
CA THR A 278 11.31 12.08 -24.00
C THR A 278 9.89 12.25 -24.54
N VAL A 279 9.69 13.17 -25.44
CA VAL A 279 8.34 13.40 -26.02
C VAL A 279 7.82 12.11 -26.66
N PRO A 280 6.64 11.62 -26.26
CA PRO A 280 6.09 10.38 -26.79
C PRO A 280 5.88 10.44 -28.31
N GLU A 281 6.14 9.33 -28.97
CA GLU A 281 6.08 9.25 -30.46
C GLU A 281 4.70 9.65 -31.01
N ASP A 282 3.63 9.34 -30.28
CA ASP A 282 2.26 9.69 -30.65
C ASP A 282 1.93 11.19 -30.45
N LEU A 283 2.69 11.92 -29.66
CA LEU A 283 2.54 13.36 -29.45
C LEU A 283 3.55 14.21 -30.24
N LYS A 284 4.70 13.64 -30.57
CA LYS A 284 5.85 14.34 -31.12
C LYS A 284 5.52 15.24 -32.31
N ASP A 285 4.76 14.73 -33.27
CA ASP A 285 4.41 15.41 -34.52
C ASP A 285 3.05 16.12 -34.43
N GLN A 286 2.35 16.04 -33.28
CA GLN A 286 1.11 16.77 -33.09
C GLN A 286 1.38 18.24 -32.85
N LYS A 287 0.52 19.11 -33.41
CA LYS A 287 0.55 20.53 -33.08
C LYS A 287 0.27 20.75 -31.59
N ALA A 288 1.09 21.55 -30.97
CA ALA A 288 0.93 21.94 -29.59
C ALA A 288 -0.33 22.80 -29.40
N VAL A 289 -0.99 22.69 -28.23
CA VAL A 289 -2.20 23.46 -27.93
C VAL A 289 -1.93 24.34 -26.71
N VAL A 290 -2.23 25.64 -26.87
CA VAL A 290 -2.16 26.64 -25.80
C VAL A 290 -3.42 27.49 -25.83
N GLY A 291 -4.09 27.66 -24.71
CA GLY A 291 -5.32 28.45 -24.62
C GLY A 291 -6.48 27.88 -25.46
N GLY A 292 -6.49 26.57 -25.70
CA GLY A 292 -7.49 25.92 -26.58
C GLY A 292 -7.23 26.12 -28.08
N VAL A 293 -6.07 26.69 -28.47
CA VAL A 293 -5.73 26.98 -29.86
C VAL A 293 -4.48 26.22 -30.27
N GLU A 294 -4.50 25.54 -31.43
CA GLU A 294 -3.32 24.93 -32.02
C GLU A 294 -2.26 25.97 -32.36
N GLN A 295 -1.04 25.68 -32.10
CA GLN A 295 0.11 26.49 -32.40
C GLN A 295 0.74 26.10 -33.76
N ASP A 296 1.67 26.89 -34.26
CA ASP A 296 2.42 26.64 -35.48
C ASP A 296 3.63 25.69 -35.30
N PHE A 297 3.82 25.18 -34.09
CA PHE A 297 4.88 24.25 -33.70
C PHE A 297 4.28 22.99 -33.05
N THR A 298 5.07 21.92 -32.99
CA THR A 298 4.66 20.63 -32.42
C THR A 298 5.12 20.48 -30.96
N TYR A 299 4.61 19.43 -30.26
CA TYR A 299 5.13 19.07 -28.94
C TYR A 299 6.61 18.65 -29.01
N GLY A 300 7.04 18.00 -30.11
CA GLY A 300 8.45 17.63 -30.33
C GLY A 300 9.40 18.82 -30.39
N ASP A 301 8.91 19.99 -30.87
CA ASP A 301 9.71 21.22 -30.95
C ASP A 301 9.95 21.86 -29.57
N CYS A 302 9.31 21.37 -28.48
CA CYS A 302 9.36 21.96 -27.15
C CYS A 302 10.29 21.21 -26.17
N LYS A 303 11.24 20.40 -26.67
CA LYS A 303 12.13 19.62 -25.80
C LYS A 303 12.92 20.47 -24.82
N LYS A 304 13.41 21.62 -25.25
CA LYS A 304 14.15 22.57 -24.38
C LYS A 304 13.30 23.08 -23.23
N GLU A 305 12.06 23.42 -23.51
CA GLU A 305 11.11 23.92 -22.53
C GLU A 305 10.67 22.79 -21.57
N MET A 306 10.51 21.56 -22.08
CA MET A 306 10.26 20.37 -21.30
C MET A 306 11.43 20.09 -20.31
N ASP A 307 12.68 20.26 -20.75
CA ASP A 307 13.85 20.15 -19.88
C ASP A 307 13.87 21.19 -18.75
N MET A 308 13.41 22.41 -19.03
CA MET A 308 13.28 23.47 -18.00
C MET A 308 12.23 23.10 -16.95
N ILE A 309 11.11 22.51 -17.36
CA ILE A 309 10.06 22.02 -16.44
C ILE A 309 10.58 20.90 -15.57
N ASN A 310 11.24 19.88 -16.18
CA ASN A 310 11.81 18.76 -15.44
C ASN A 310 12.85 19.23 -14.42
N LYS A 311 13.76 20.15 -14.83
CA LYS A 311 14.74 20.73 -13.93
C LYS A 311 14.09 21.44 -12.75
N ALA A 312 13.10 22.29 -13.01
CA ALA A 312 12.38 23.04 -11.98
C ALA A 312 11.65 22.11 -11.02
N PHE A 313 10.97 21.11 -11.55
CA PHE A 313 10.25 20.12 -10.76
C PHE A 313 11.18 19.36 -9.82
N ILE A 314 12.30 18.84 -10.34
CA ILE A 314 13.26 18.05 -9.56
C ILE A 314 13.90 18.92 -8.46
N GLU A 315 14.32 20.13 -8.80
CA GLU A 315 14.93 21.04 -7.81
C GLU A 315 13.95 21.35 -6.67
N ILE A 316 12.69 21.70 -6.96
CA ILE A 316 11.70 22.04 -5.93
C ILE A 316 11.40 20.82 -5.06
N MET A 317 11.21 19.64 -5.66
CA MET A 317 10.96 18.41 -4.90
C MET A 317 12.16 18.01 -4.03
N THR A 318 13.38 18.36 -4.44
CA THR A 318 14.61 18.10 -3.70
C THR A 318 14.85 19.12 -2.59
N GLU A 319 14.54 20.40 -2.83
CA GLU A 319 14.66 21.49 -1.85
C GLU A 319 13.66 21.31 -0.69
N GLY A 320 12.45 20.82 -1.00
CA GLY A 320 11.38 20.68 -0.03
C GLY A 320 10.70 22.02 0.35
N ASP A 321 9.93 22.01 1.44
CA ASP A 321 9.25 23.19 1.94
C ASP A 321 10.22 24.17 2.65
N ALA A 322 9.70 25.28 3.16
CA ALA A 322 10.49 26.30 3.86
C ALA A 322 11.21 25.78 5.12
N GLN A 323 10.89 24.59 5.58
CA GLN A 323 11.54 23.91 6.71
C GLN A 323 12.42 22.72 6.25
N GLY A 324 12.59 22.54 4.93
CA GLY A 324 13.37 21.45 4.34
C GLY A 324 12.68 20.09 4.39
N ARG A 325 11.35 20.05 4.61
CA ARG A 325 10.58 18.79 4.57
C ARG A 325 10.19 18.49 3.14
N GLY A 326 10.35 17.22 2.73
CA GLY A 326 9.94 16.77 1.41
C GLY A 326 8.44 16.92 1.18
N PHE A 327 8.05 17.31 -0.05
CA PHE A 327 6.66 17.35 -0.46
C PHE A 327 6.09 15.95 -0.59
N GLN A 328 4.85 15.77 -0.13
CA GLN A 328 4.12 14.52 -0.26
C GLN A 328 3.59 14.32 -1.69
N TYR A 329 3.17 15.40 -2.33
CA TYR A 329 2.59 15.44 -3.67
C TYR A 329 3.26 16.48 -4.56
N PRO A 330 3.15 16.34 -5.89
CA PRO A 330 2.68 15.16 -6.60
C PRO A 330 3.69 14.01 -6.51
N ILE A 331 3.21 12.76 -6.60
CA ILE A 331 4.08 11.60 -6.74
C ILE A 331 4.51 11.53 -8.20
N PRO A 332 5.82 11.67 -8.53
CA PRO A 332 6.28 11.65 -9.89
C PRO A 332 6.58 10.24 -10.37
N THR A 333 6.17 9.94 -11.60
CA THR A 333 6.54 8.71 -12.31
C THR A 333 7.26 9.11 -13.59
N TYR A 334 8.53 8.71 -13.75
CA TYR A 334 9.31 8.92 -14.98
C TYR A 334 9.23 7.71 -15.89
N SER A 335 8.98 7.96 -17.18
CA SER A 335 8.94 6.93 -18.21
C SER A 335 10.34 6.56 -18.66
N ILE A 336 10.79 5.34 -18.39
CA ILE A 336 12.04 4.81 -18.92
C ILE A 336 11.73 4.06 -20.21
N THR A 337 12.07 4.71 -21.32
CA THR A 337 11.88 4.22 -22.68
C THR A 337 13.21 3.76 -23.28
N ARG A 338 13.19 3.09 -24.43
CA ARG A 338 14.43 2.65 -25.11
C ARG A 338 15.31 3.81 -25.56
N ASP A 339 14.72 4.96 -25.81
CA ASP A 339 15.36 6.22 -26.18
C ASP A 339 15.59 7.16 -25.00
N PHE A 340 15.46 6.66 -23.76
CA PHE A 340 15.80 7.41 -22.56
C PHE A 340 17.29 7.78 -22.60
N ASP A 341 17.56 9.08 -22.48
CA ASP A 341 18.92 9.60 -22.45
C ASP A 341 19.60 9.26 -21.11
N TRP A 342 20.61 8.39 -21.15
CA TRP A 342 21.44 8.01 -20.01
C TRP A 342 22.74 8.79 -19.93
N GLU A 343 22.96 9.76 -20.82
CA GLU A 343 24.19 10.58 -20.85
C GLU A 343 24.27 11.51 -19.63
N GLU A 344 25.47 12.03 -19.38
CA GLU A 344 25.72 12.93 -18.25
C GLU A 344 25.20 14.35 -18.57
N SER A 345 23.89 14.52 -18.53
CA SER A 345 23.22 15.82 -18.61
C SER A 345 22.96 16.40 -17.21
N GLU A 346 22.71 17.70 -17.12
CA GLU A 346 22.36 18.36 -15.86
C GLU A 346 21.07 17.76 -15.27
N ASN A 347 20.07 17.50 -16.11
CA ASN A 347 18.79 16.96 -15.68
C ASN A 347 18.91 15.50 -15.20
N ASN A 348 19.69 14.66 -15.90
CA ASN A 348 19.95 13.29 -15.46
C ASN A 348 20.64 13.26 -14.11
N LYS A 349 21.63 14.13 -13.92
CA LYS A 349 22.30 14.24 -12.63
C LYS A 349 21.32 14.62 -11.53
N LEU A 350 20.51 15.63 -11.73
CA LEU A 350 19.49 16.09 -10.74
C LEU A 350 18.46 14.99 -10.46
N LEU A 351 17.94 14.29 -11.47
CA LEU A 351 16.97 13.22 -11.31
C LEU A 351 17.52 12.08 -10.45
N PHE A 352 18.74 11.63 -10.77
CA PHE A 352 19.33 10.51 -10.06
C PHE A 352 19.95 10.90 -8.71
N GLU A 353 20.33 12.18 -8.49
CA GLU A 353 20.64 12.71 -7.16
C GLU A 353 19.42 12.72 -6.25
N MET A 354 18.26 13.20 -6.74
CA MET A 354 17.00 13.13 -6.01
C MET A 354 16.62 11.67 -5.71
N THR A 355 16.81 10.77 -6.67
CA THR A 355 16.58 9.33 -6.51
C THR A 355 17.47 8.73 -5.44
N ALA A 356 18.78 9.01 -5.49
CA ALA A 356 19.77 8.50 -4.55
C ALA A 356 19.52 8.97 -3.11
N LYS A 357 19.09 10.22 -2.95
CA LYS A 357 18.97 10.90 -1.65
C LYS A 357 17.60 10.68 -0.98
N TYR A 358 16.54 10.85 -1.74
CA TYR A 358 15.16 10.85 -1.23
C TYR A 358 14.30 9.70 -1.76
N GLY A 359 14.69 9.10 -2.90
CA GLY A 359 13.90 8.03 -3.52
C GLY A 359 12.52 8.47 -3.98
N THR A 360 12.31 9.76 -4.22
CA THR A 360 11.00 10.34 -4.52
C THR A 360 10.35 9.72 -5.77
N PRO A 361 11.05 9.58 -6.94
CA PRO A 361 10.41 9.14 -8.17
C PRO A 361 10.14 7.64 -8.20
N TYR A 362 9.12 7.31 -9.00
CA TYR A 362 8.93 6.00 -9.58
C TYR A 362 9.47 5.99 -10.99
N PHE A 363 9.86 4.82 -11.45
CA PHE A 363 10.30 4.57 -12.81
C PHE A 363 9.40 3.52 -13.45
N SER A 364 8.73 3.90 -14.53
CA SER A 364 7.89 3.05 -15.36
C SER A 364 8.74 2.42 -16.44
N ASN A 365 8.76 1.10 -16.53
CA ASN A 365 9.63 0.35 -17.44
C ASN A 365 8.93 0.07 -18.78
N TYR A 366 9.42 0.71 -19.84
CA TYR A 366 9.00 0.47 -21.23
C TYR A 366 10.13 -0.11 -22.11
N VAL A 367 11.29 -0.41 -21.51
CA VAL A 367 12.45 -0.98 -22.22
C VAL A 367 12.22 -2.46 -22.48
N ASN A 368 11.96 -3.23 -21.43
CA ASN A 368 11.72 -4.67 -21.48
C ASN A 368 10.22 -4.97 -21.24
N SER A 369 9.37 -4.39 -22.07
CA SER A 369 7.91 -4.48 -21.94
C SER A 369 7.27 -4.59 -23.32
N ASP A 370 6.16 -5.33 -23.39
CA ASP A 370 5.33 -5.47 -24.60
C ASP A 370 4.47 -4.22 -24.89
N MET A 371 4.53 -3.21 -24.01
CA MET A 371 3.69 -2.04 -24.04
C MET A 371 4.50 -0.78 -24.34
N LYS A 372 3.90 0.13 -25.10
CA LYS A 372 4.47 1.45 -25.40
C LYS A 372 3.89 2.50 -24.44
N PRO A 373 4.58 3.63 -24.19
CA PRO A 373 4.04 4.74 -23.41
C PRO A 373 2.67 5.23 -23.90
N SER A 374 2.43 5.19 -25.23
CA SER A 374 1.14 5.51 -25.83
C SER A 374 0.02 4.53 -25.49
N ASP A 375 0.32 3.30 -25.11
CA ASP A 375 -0.66 2.26 -24.80
C ASP A 375 -1.04 2.26 -23.31
N ILE A 376 -0.27 2.97 -22.51
CA ILE A 376 -0.46 3.06 -21.06
C ILE A 376 -0.41 4.53 -20.69
N ARG A 377 -1.45 5.01 -20.04
CA ARG A 377 -1.31 6.24 -19.27
C ARG A 377 -1.18 5.84 -17.82
N SER A 378 -0.08 6.24 -17.20
CA SER A 378 0.16 5.98 -15.78
C SER A 378 -0.87 6.74 -14.98
N MET A 379 -1.60 6.00 -14.18
CA MET A 379 -2.59 6.56 -13.30
C MET A 379 -2.17 6.42 -11.85
N CYS A 380 -2.97 7.03 -11.02
CA CYS A 380 -2.87 6.93 -9.59
C CYS A 380 -2.57 5.49 -9.13
N CYS A 381 -1.84 5.35 -8.05
CA CYS A 381 -1.52 4.08 -7.42
C CYS A 381 -0.83 3.06 -8.36
N ARG A 382 -0.07 3.54 -9.37
CA ARG A 382 0.68 2.68 -10.29
C ARG A 382 -0.22 1.77 -11.13
N LEU A 383 -1.42 2.24 -11.40
CA LEU A 383 -2.33 1.61 -12.33
C LEU A 383 -1.71 1.68 -13.73
N ARG A 384 -1.20 0.55 -14.19
CA ARG A 384 -0.81 0.33 -15.57
C ARG A 384 -2.02 -0.23 -16.30
N LEU A 385 -2.88 0.65 -16.80
CA LEU A 385 -4.03 0.22 -17.55
C LEU A 385 -3.63 -0.10 -18.99
N ASP A 386 -3.86 -1.33 -19.39
CA ASP A 386 -3.70 -1.72 -20.79
C ASP A 386 -4.84 -1.09 -21.60
N LEU A 387 -4.54 -0.01 -22.30
CA LEU A 387 -5.49 0.72 -23.11
C LEU A 387 -5.74 0.09 -24.49
N ARG A 388 -5.04 -1.00 -24.84
CA ARG A 388 -5.21 -1.68 -26.13
C ARG A 388 -6.65 -2.13 -26.34
N GLU A 389 -7.29 -2.64 -25.30
CA GLU A 389 -8.70 -3.03 -25.34
C GLU A 389 -9.62 -1.81 -25.47
N LEU A 390 -9.36 -0.74 -24.71
CA LEU A 390 -10.10 0.52 -24.83
C LEU A 390 -9.96 1.15 -26.20
N LYS A 391 -8.75 1.19 -26.77
CA LYS A 391 -8.50 1.68 -28.13
C LYS A 391 -9.22 0.84 -29.16
N ARG A 392 -9.29 -0.48 -28.98
CA ARG A 392 -10.02 -1.41 -29.87
C ARG A 392 -11.53 -1.15 -29.84
N ARG A 393 -12.12 -0.94 -28.64
CA ARG A 393 -13.56 -0.66 -28.48
C ARG A 393 -13.96 0.72 -29.03
N ASN A 394 -13.13 1.72 -28.81
CA ASN A 394 -13.44 3.13 -29.16
C ASN A 394 -13.00 3.51 -30.58
N GLY A 395 -12.65 2.55 -31.44
CA GLY A 395 -12.27 2.82 -32.83
C GLY A 395 -11.05 3.73 -32.99
N GLY A 396 -10.18 3.80 -31.98
CA GLY A 396 -8.97 4.64 -32.01
C GLY A 396 -9.22 6.13 -31.79
N PHE A 397 -10.36 6.52 -31.20
CA PHE A 397 -10.65 7.92 -30.89
C PHE A 397 -9.58 8.53 -29.98
N PHE A 398 -9.05 9.67 -30.38
CA PHE A 398 -8.04 10.43 -29.64
C PHE A 398 -8.57 10.82 -28.25
N GLY A 399 -7.76 10.53 -27.20
CA GLY A 399 -8.06 10.93 -25.82
C GLY A 399 -8.85 9.92 -25.00
N ALA A 400 -9.45 8.88 -25.59
CA ALA A 400 -10.22 7.87 -24.83
C ALA A 400 -9.39 7.10 -23.81
N GLY A 401 -8.07 6.98 -24.01
CA GLY A 401 -7.16 6.31 -23.10
C GLY A 401 -6.66 7.17 -21.93
N GLU A 402 -6.85 8.48 -21.98
CA GLU A 402 -6.36 9.39 -20.95
C GLU A 402 -7.35 9.62 -19.81
N SER A 403 -8.66 9.39 -20.06
CA SER A 403 -9.74 9.52 -19.07
C SER A 403 -10.21 8.15 -18.59
N THR A 404 -9.45 7.49 -17.75
CA THR A 404 -9.74 6.16 -17.23
C THR A 404 -9.34 6.07 -15.74
N GLY A 405 -9.70 5.00 -15.07
CA GLY A 405 -9.41 4.84 -13.64
C GLY A 405 -10.00 3.56 -13.08
N SER A 406 -10.33 3.57 -11.79
CA SER A 406 -10.99 2.47 -11.12
C SER A 406 -12.27 2.94 -10.41
N ILE A 407 -13.35 2.19 -10.58
CA ILE A 407 -14.62 2.41 -9.89
C ILE A 407 -14.52 2.02 -8.42
N GLY A 408 -13.78 0.96 -8.15
CA GLY A 408 -13.60 0.43 -6.80
C GLY A 408 -12.61 -0.71 -6.77
N VAL A 409 -12.11 -0.99 -5.58
CA VAL A 409 -11.17 -2.07 -5.32
C VAL A 409 -11.76 -2.99 -4.26
N VAL A 410 -11.61 -4.30 -4.47
CA VAL A 410 -11.88 -5.32 -3.46
C VAL A 410 -10.66 -6.22 -3.35
N THR A 411 -10.11 -6.35 -2.14
CA THR A 411 -8.90 -7.16 -1.89
C THR A 411 -9.27 -8.47 -1.21
N ILE A 412 -8.76 -9.59 -1.73
CA ILE A 412 -8.94 -10.95 -1.20
C ILE A 412 -7.87 -11.22 -0.15
N ASN A 413 -8.27 -11.83 0.97
CA ASN A 413 -7.39 -12.33 2.02
C ASN A 413 -6.95 -13.76 1.68
N LEU A 414 -5.82 -13.89 0.98
CA LEU A 414 -5.30 -15.18 0.56
C LEU A 414 -4.87 -16.11 1.72
N PRO A 415 -4.21 -15.62 2.79
CA PRO A 415 -3.84 -16.45 3.93
C PRO A 415 -5.04 -17.13 4.61
N GLN A 416 -6.13 -16.39 4.86
CA GLN A 416 -7.34 -16.92 5.44
C GLN A 416 -7.97 -17.97 4.52
N LEU A 417 -8.02 -17.68 3.22
CA LEU A 417 -8.55 -18.62 2.21
C LEU A 417 -7.80 -19.94 2.24
N ALA A 418 -6.47 -19.91 2.19
CA ALA A 418 -5.64 -21.13 2.19
C ALA A 418 -5.72 -21.88 3.52
N TYR A 419 -5.71 -21.17 4.65
CA TYR A 419 -5.83 -21.77 5.98
C TYR A 419 -7.12 -22.60 6.14
N LEU A 420 -8.22 -22.15 5.55
CA LEU A 420 -9.53 -22.80 5.61
C LEU A 420 -9.69 -23.95 4.61
N CYS A 421 -8.67 -24.29 3.83
CA CYS A 421 -8.69 -25.38 2.85
C CYS A 421 -7.82 -26.56 3.30
N GLU A 422 -8.31 -27.79 3.08
CA GLU A 422 -7.56 -29.02 3.33
C GLU A 422 -6.72 -29.41 2.11
N THR A 423 -7.22 -29.15 0.90
CA THR A 423 -6.62 -29.56 -0.37
C THR A 423 -6.47 -28.40 -1.35
N GLU A 424 -5.63 -28.59 -2.37
CA GLU A 424 -5.48 -27.63 -3.47
C GLU A 424 -6.79 -27.46 -4.26
N ASP A 425 -7.54 -28.53 -4.51
CA ASP A 425 -8.81 -28.46 -5.24
C ASP A 425 -9.85 -27.61 -4.50
N GLU A 426 -9.95 -27.78 -3.17
CA GLU A 426 -10.82 -26.95 -2.33
C GLU A 426 -10.42 -25.47 -2.36
N PHE A 427 -9.12 -25.20 -2.45
CA PHE A 427 -8.64 -23.82 -2.61
C PHE A 427 -9.10 -23.19 -3.92
N TRP A 428 -9.03 -23.92 -5.05
CA TRP A 428 -9.48 -23.41 -6.34
C TRP A 428 -10.97 -23.13 -6.35
N GLU A 429 -11.79 -24.01 -5.81
CA GLU A 429 -13.23 -23.81 -5.70
C GLU A 429 -13.58 -22.57 -4.86
N LYS A 430 -12.94 -22.41 -3.70
CA LYS A 430 -13.15 -21.25 -2.83
C LYS A 430 -12.61 -19.96 -3.42
N LEU A 431 -11.49 -20.02 -4.14
CA LEU A 431 -10.94 -18.84 -4.83
C LEU A 431 -11.89 -18.35 -5.91
N ASP A 432 -12.44 -19.27 -6.72
CA ASP A 432 -13.41 -18.94 -7.75
C ASP A 432 -14.68 -18.32 -7.17
N HIS A 433 -15.22 -18.91 -6.11
CA HIS A 433 -16.36 -18.34 -5.39
C HIS A 433 -16.04 -16.93 -4.84
N MET A 434 -14.87 -16.75 -4.23
CA MET A 434 -14.46 -15.47 -3.69
C MET A 434 -14.32 -14.40 -4.79
N MET A 435 -13.77 -14.78 -5.94
CA MET A 435 -13.68 -13.90 -7.10
C MET A 435 -15.05 -13.53 -7.66
N ASP A 436 -15.99 -14.48 -7.71
CA ASP A 436 -17.38 -14.25 -8.13
C ASP A 436 -18.07 -13.21 -7.23
N VAL A 437 -17.92 -13.35 -5.92
CA VAL A 437 -18.44 -12.38 -4.94
C VAL A 437 -17.78 -11.00 -5.08
N CYS A 438 -16.46 -10.95 -5.30
CA CYS A 438 -15.75 -9.70 -5.55
C CYS A 438 -16.26 -9.01 -6.83
N ALA A 439 -16.42 -9.75 -7.92
CA ALA A 439 -16.91 -9.22 -9.19
C ALA A 439 -18.35 -8.68 -9.06
N GLU A 440 -19.24 -9.42 -8.40
CA GLU A 440 -20.63 -8.99 -8.14
C GLU A 440 -20.68 -7.73 -7.28
N SER A 441 -19.83 -7.63 -6.24
CA SER A 441 -19.76 -6.45 -5.40
C SER A 441 -19.33 -5.20 -6.17
N LEU A 442 -18.36 -5.34 -7.08
CA LEU A 442 -17.87 -4.26 -7.93
C LEU A 442 -18.92 -3.85 -8.97
N HIS A 443 -19.62 -4.81 -9.57
CA HIS A 443 -20.74 -4.58 -10.45
C HIS A 443 -21.86 -3.79 -9.74
N THR A 444 -22.18 -4.18 -8.49
CA THR A 444 -23.13 -3.45 -7.65
C THR A 444 -22.66 -2.03 -7.37
N LYS A 445 -21.38 -1.84 -6.99
CA LYS A 445 -20.80 -0.50 -6.78
C LYS A 445 -20.90 0.35 -8.04
N ARG A 446 -20.55 -0.20 -9.20
CA ARG A 446 -20.65 0.49 -10.50
C ARG A 446 -22.07 0.96 -10.80
N LYS A 447 -23.07 0.11 -10.61
CA LYS A 447 -24.49 0.49 -10.79
C LYS A 447 -24.89 1.66 -9.90
N VAL A 448 -24.48 1.62 -8.64
CA VAL A 448 -24.81 2.68 -7.67
C VAL A 448 -24.14 4.00 -8.06
N VAL A 449 -22.83 4.01 -8.31
CA VAL A 449 -22.12 5.26 -8.63
C VAL A 449 -22.55 5.81 -9.99
N SER A 450 -22.88 4.96 -10.98
CA SER A 450 -23.42 5.41 -12.26
C SER A 450 -24.80 6.06 -12.10
N LYS A 451 -25.69 5.45 -11.32
CA LYS A 451 -26.99 6.04 -10.98
C LYS A 451 -26.84 7.40 -10.28
N LEU A 452 -25.86 7.55 -9.40
CA LEU A 452 -25.58 8.79 -8.69
C LEU A 452 -24.97 9.85 -9.61
N LEU A 453 -24.15 9.44 -10.60
CA LEU A 453 -23.65 10.32 -11.65
C LEU A 453 -24.81 10.89 -12.47
N ASP A 454 -25.74 10.03 -12.93
CA ASP A 454 -26.92 10.43 -13.69
C ASP A 454 -27.85 11.35 -12.90
N ALA A 455 -27.92 11.15 -11.58
CA ALA A 455 -28.67 12.01 -10.66
C ALA A 455 -27.97 13.34 -10.35
N GLY A 456 -26.76 13.58 -10.88
CA GLY A 456 -26.02 14.83 -10.72
C GLY A 456 -25.27 14.99 -9.40
N LEU A 457 -25.02 13.87 -8.66
CA LEU A 457 -24.25 13.93 -7.41
C LEU A 457 -22.77 14.26 -7.64
N TYR A 458 -22.24 13.96 -8.83
CA TYR A 458 -20.86 14.23 -9.25
C TYR A 458 -20.83 15.18 -10.45
N PRO A 459 -21.15 16.48 -10.27
CA PRO A 459 -21.39 17.39 -11.38
C PRO A 459 -20.16 17.66 -12.24
N TYR A 460 -18.96 17.71 -11.65
CA TYR A 460 -17.73 17.88 -12.42
C TYR A 460 -17.31 16.61 -13.13
N THR A 461 -17.43 15.45 -12.49
CA THR A 461 -17.21 14.15 -13.12
C THR A 461 -18.15 13.96 -14.32
N GLN A 462 -19.42 14.34 -14.17
CA GLN A 462 -20.39 14.35 -15.29
C GLN A 462 -19.93 15.25 -16.44
N ALA A 463 -19.42 16.46 -16.14
CA ALA A 463 -18.97 17.40 -17.16
C ALA A 463 -17.72 16.94 -17.92
N TYR A 464 -16.78 16.22 -17.26
CA TYR A 464 -15.52 15.82 -17.87
C TYR A 464 -15.50 14.38 -18.41
N LEU A 465 -16.19 13.45 -17.76
CA LEU A 465 -16.20 12.03 -18.15
C LEU A 465 -17.52 11.62 -18.83
N GLY A 466 -18.63 12.15 -18.37
CA GLY A 466 -19.97 11.80 -18.85
C GLY A 466 -20.42 10.37 -18.44
N SER A 467 -19.52 9.38 -18.41
CA SER A 467 -19.79 8.00 -18.00
C SER A 467 -18.57 7.35 -17.36
N PHE A 468 -18.76 6.17 -16.76
CA PHE A 468 -17.67 5.35 -16.20
C PHE A 468 -17.29 4.15 -17.08
N GLU A 469 -17.66 4.13 -18.34
CA GLU A 469 -17.42 2.98 -19.24
C GLU A 469 -15.93 2.62 -19.39
N ASN A 470 -15.06 3.63 -19.35
CA ASN A 470 -13.61 3.45 -19.45
C ASN A 470 -12.92 3.18 -18.11
N HIS A 471 -13.68 2.98 -17.03
CA HIS A 471 -13.11 2.73 -15.71
C HIS A 471 -13.16 1.24 -15.35
N PHE A 472 -12.17 0.76 -14.64
CA PHE A 472 -12.03 -0.65 -14.27
C PHE A 472 -12.71 -0.96 -12.93
N SER A 473 -13.22 -2.17 -12.81
CA SER A 473 -13.59 -2.84 -11.58
C SER A 473 -12.37 -3.67 -11.13
N THR A 474 -11.79 -3.37 -9.96
CA THR A 474 -10.46 -3.86 -9.60
C THR A 474 -10.56 -4.93 -8.51
N ILE A 475 -10.04 -6.13 -8.79
CA ILE A 475 -9.86 -7.19 -7.81
C ILE A 475 -8.39 -7.22 -7.41
N GLY A 476 -8.13 -7.07 -6.12
CA GLY A 476 -6.80 -7.10 -5.53
C GLY A 476 -6.59 -8.31 -4.64
N LEU A 477 -5.36 -8.50 -4.19
CA LEU A 477 -5.01 -9.59 -3.30
C LEU A 477 -3.91 -9.19 -2.30
N CYS A 478 -3.88 -9.89 -1.16
CA CYS A 478 -2.92 -9.67 -0.09
C CYS A 478 -2.49 -10.99 0.54
N GLY A 479 -1.21 -11.09 0.96
CA GLY A 479 -0.72 -12.22 1.73
C GLY A 479 -0.33 -13.45 0.90
N GLY A 480 0.18 -13.28 -0.32
CA GLY A 480 0.56 -14.41 -1.18
C GLY A 480 1.66 -15.30 -0.56
N ASN A 481 2.59 -14.73 0.17
CA ASN A 481 3.58 -15.50 0.92
C ASN A 481 2.94 -16.30 2.06
N GLU A 482 2.14 -15.65 2.89
CA GLU A 482 1.48 -16.28 4.02
C GLU A 482 0.38 -17.26 3.57
N MET A 483 -0.20 -17.08 2.38
CA MET A 483 -1.04 -18.09 1.73
C MET A 483 -0.28 -19.39 1.54
N CYS A 484 0.92 -19.33 0.96
CA CYS A 484 1.75 -20.52 0.74
C CYS A 484 2.15 -21.19 2.05
N LEU A 485 2.44 -20.42 3.11
CA LEU A 485 2.76 -20.94 4.44
C LEU A 485 1.58 -21.62 5.14
N ASN A 486 0.35 -21.15 4.90
CA ASN A 486 -0.88 -21.67 5.51
C ASN A 486 -1.55 -22.77 4.67
N ALA A 487 -1.17 -22.92 3.41
CA ALA A 487 -1.66 -23.98 2.53
C ALA A 487 -1.13 -25.35 2.99
N LYS A 488 -2.02 -26.24 3.46
CA LYS A 488 -1.65 -27.54 4.02
C LYS A 488 -0.95 -28.47 3.03
N TRP A 489 -1.24 -28.28 1.73
CA TRP A 489 -0.63 -29.04 0.64
C TRP A 489 0.71 -28.48 0.18
N LEU A 490 1.12 -27.30 0.68
CA LEU A 490 2.34 -26.61 0.26
C LEU A 490 3.26 -26.35 1.46
N GLY A 491 2.84 -25.51 2.42
CA GLY A 491 3.52 -25.28 3.71
C GLY A 491 4.89 -24.57 3.64
N MET A 492 5.24 -24.01 2.48
CA MET A 492 6.53 -23.38 2.19
C MET A 492 6.33 -21.93 1.74
N ASP A 493 7.29 -21.05 2.03
CA ASP A 493 7.25 -19.64 1.63
C ASP A 493 7.63 -19.39 0.16
N LEU A 494 7.60 -18.15 -0.31
CA LEU A 494 7.89 -17.77 -1.69
C LEU A 494 9.38 -17.89 -2.08
N THR A 495 10.27 -18.29 -1.20
CA THR A 495 11.66 -18.61 -1.57
C THR A 495 11.76 -19.96 -2.26
N HIS A 496 10.76 -20.82 -2.08
CA HIS A 496 10.69 -22.17 -2.66
C HIS A 496 10.05 -22.16 -4.05
N ARG A 497 10.59 -22.94 -4.96
CA ARG A 497 10.14 -22.97 -6.36
C ARG A 497 8.70 -23.45 -6.49
N GLU A 498 8.30 -24.42 -5.70
CA GLU A 498 6.96 -24.99 -5.66
C GLU A 498 5.91 -23.91 -5.32
N SER A 499 6.21 -23.06 -4.33
CA SER A 499 5.37 -21.93 -3.95
C SER A 499 5.29 -20.89 -5.05
N GLN A 500 6.42 -20.62 -5.72
CA GLN A 500 6.46 -19.69 -6.86
C GLN A 500 5.62 -20.21 -8.02
N ASP A 501 5.73 -21.50 -8.36
CA ASP A 501 4.96 -22.14 -9.45
C ASP A 501 3.45 -22.12 -9.14
N PHE A 502 3.08 -22.36 -7.87
CA PHE A 502 1.69 -22.29 -7.42
C PHE A 502 1.13 -20.84 -7.54
N VAL A 503 1.87 -19.84 -7.08
CA VAL A 503 1.46 -18.44 -7.17
C VAL A 503 1.34 -17.97 -8.61
N GLU A 504 2.26 -18.36 -9.48
CA GLU A 504 2.19 -18.04 -10.91
C GLU A 504 0.94 -18.68 -11.56
N LYS A 505 0.64 -19.94 -11.23
CA LYS A 505 -0.57 -20.63 -11.66
C LYS A 505 -1.82 -19.90 -11.17
N MET A 506 -1.84 -19.49 -9.90
CA MET A 506 -2.95 -18.74 -9.29
C MET A 506 -3.18 -17.39 -10.00
N LEU A 507 -2.15 -16.59 -10.21
CA LEU A 507 -2.28 -15.30 -10.89
C LEU A 507 -2.81 -15.46 -12.33
N ASN A 508 -2.34 -16.45 -13.06
CA ASN A 508 -2.84 -16.75 -14.41
C ASN A 508 -4.29 -17.23 -14.40
N HIS A 509 -4.69 -18.05 -13.43
CA HIS A 509 -6.08 -18.45 -13.22
C HIS A 509 -6.98 -17.24 -12.93
N MET A 510 -6.59 -16.37 -12.00
CA MET A 510 -7.34 -15.15 -11.69
C MET A 510 -7.49 -14.25 -12.91
N ARG A 511 -6.45 -14.11 -13.74
CA ARG A 511 -6.51 -13.35 -15.01
C ARG A 511 -7.51 -13.94 -16.00
N ALA A 512 -7.55 -15.25 -16.13
CA ALA A 512 -8.55 -15.92 -16.97
C ALA A 512 -9.98 -15.61 -16.49
N ARG A 513 -10.23 -15.72 -15.18
CA ARG A 513 -11.53 -15.39 -14.58
C ARG A 513 -11.95 -13.92 -14.82
N LEU A 514 -10.99 -12.97 -14.83
CA LEU A 514 -11.33 -11.58 -15.15
C LEU A 514 -11.86 -11.44 -16.58
N SER A 515 -11.37 -12.24 -17.53
CA SER A 515 -11.90 -12.23 -18.91
C SER A 515 -13.34 -12.76 -18.93
N ASP A 516 -13.66 -13.80 -18.15
CA ASP A 516 -15.03 -14.30 -18.00
C ASP A 516 -15.97 -13.23 -17.43
N TYR A 517 -15.49 -12.44 -16.44
CA TYR A 517 -16.29 -11.34 -15.89
C TYR A 517 -16.49 -10.18 -16.87
N GLN A 518 -15.49 -9.85 -17.69
CA GLN A 518 -15.64 -8.87 -18.75
C GLN A 518 -16.67 -9.29 -19.79
N GLU A 519 -16.77 -10.59 -20.07
CA GLU A 519 -17.81 -11.15 -20.92
C GLU A 519 -19.18 -11.13 -20.23
N LYS A 520 -19.26 -11.61 -18.99
CA LYS A 520 -20.51 -11.69 -18.20
C LYS A 520 -21.16 -10.35 -17.94
N TYR A 521 -20.35 -9.31 -17.63
CA TYR A 521 -20.82 -7.98 -17.27
C TYR A 521 -20.56 -6.93 -18.37
N ALA A 522 -20.37 -7.34 -19.61
CA ALA A 522 -20.10 -6.42 -20.71
C ALA A 522 -21.07 -5.21 -20.69
N PRO A 523 -20.58 -3.95 -20.89
CA PRO A 523 -19.25 -3.56 -21.34
C PRO A 523 -18.24 -3.26 -20.20
N GLU A 524 -18.44 -3.74 -18.98
CA GLU A 524 -17.58 -3.46 -17.84
C GLU A 524 -16.16 -4.04 -18.02
N LEU A 525 -15.19 -3.31 -17.48
CA LEU A 525 -13.78 -3.69 -17.51
C LEU A 525 -13.35 -4.18 -16.13
N PHE A 526 -12.59 -5.27 -16.09
CA PHE A 526 -12.03 -5.82 -14.87
C PHE A 526 -10.51 -5.90 -14.96
N ASN A 527 -9.82 -5.70 -13.84
CA ASN A 527 -8.37 -5.83 -13.76
C ASN A 527 -7.90 -6.46 -12.43
N LEU A 528 -6.66 -6.96 -12.43
CA LEU A 528 -6.02 -7.57 -11.27
C LEU A 528 -5.01 -6.58 -10.69
N GLU A 529 -5.11 -6.33 -9.39
CA GLU A 529 -4.23 -5.39 -8.69
C GLU A 529 -3.32 -6.08 -7.68
N ALA A 530 -2.05 -5.74 -7.72
CA ALA A 530 -1.16 -5.93 -6.58
C ALA A 530 -1.49 -4.86 -5.53
N THR A 531 -2.48 -5.13 -4.66
CA THR A 531 -3.01 -4.12 -3.74
C THR A 531 -1.89 -3.54 -2.85
N PRO A 532 -1.70 -2.22 -2.84
CA PRO A 532 -0.80 -1.56 -1.89
C PRO A 532 -1.45 -1.49 -0.50
N ALA A 533 -1.52 -2.64 0.17
CA ALA A 533 -2.27 -2.84 1.39
C ALA A 533 -1.56 -2.22 2.60
N GLU A 534 -1.86 -0.98 2.94
CA GLU A 534 -1.32 -0.33 4.15
C GLU A 534 -2.03 -0.81 5.40
N SER A 535 -3.31 -0.50 5.53
CA SER A 535 -4.15 -0.89 6.65
C SER A 535 -4.78 -2.26 6.46
N THR A 536 -5.07 -2.63 5.23
CA THR A 536 -5.75 -3.89 4.88
C THR A 536 -4.92 -5.10 5.32
N ALA A 537 -3.60 -5.08 5.09
CA ALA A 537 -2.70 -6.16 5.51
C ALA A 537 -2.69 -6.37 7.04
N TYR A 538 -2.68 -5.27 7.78
CA TYR A 538 -2.77 -5.29 9.25
C TYR A 538 -4.15 -5.73 9.73
N ARG A 539 -5.22 -5.18 9.14
CA ARG A 539 -6.60 -5.54 9.46
C ARG A 539 -6.85 -7.03 9.28
N PHE A 540 -6.42 -7.60 8.15
CA PHE A 540 -6.57 -9.03 7.86
C PHE A 540 -5.83 -9.87 8.90
N ALA A 541 -4.55 -9.65 9.08
CA ALA A 541 -3.73 -10.45 9.99
C ALA A 541 -4.19 -10.37 11.45
N LYS A 542 -4.58 -9.18 11.92
CA LYS A 542 -5.12 -8.98 13.26
C LYS A 542 -6.41 -9.76 13.46
N HIS A 543 -7.36 -9.64 12.53
CA HIS A 543 -8.64 -10.31 12.60
C HIS A 543 -8.50 -11.84 12.54
N ASP A 544 -7.59 -12.31 11.68
CA ASP A 544 -7.34 -13.73 11.52
C ASP A 544 -6.66 -14.32 12.76
N LYS A 545 -5.69 -13.64 13.37
CA LYS A 545 -5.07 -14.08 14.63
C LYS A 545 -6.07 -14.16 15.79
N GLU A 546 -7.05 -13.26 15.83
CA GLU A 546 -8.13 -13.30 16.85
C GLU A 546 -9.05 -14.52 16.66
N ARG A 547 -9.26 -14.97 15.41
CA ARG A 547 -10.14 -16.11 15.08
C ARG A 547 -9.41 -17.43 14.98
N PHE A 548 -8.21 -17.42 14.49
CA PHE A 548 -7.35 -18.58 14.20
C PHE A 548 -5.96 -18.35 14.81
N PRO A 549 -5.76 -18.64 16.10
CA PRO A 549 -4.51 -18.30 16.80
C PRO A 549 -3.24 -18.90 16.20
N ASP A 550 -3.37 -20.02 15.50
CA ASP A 550 -2.28 -20.77 14.85
C ASP A 550 -2.03 -20.38 13.38
N ILE A 551 -2.84 -19.45 12.81
CA ILE A 551 -2.61 -18.98 11.44
C ILE A 551 -1.24 -18.27 11.37
N LYS A 552 -0.47 -18.58 10.34
CA LYS A 552 0.87 -17.99 10.14
C LYS A 552 0.73 -16.59 9.55
N THR A 553 1.45 -15.63 10.13
CA THR A 553 1.56 -14.24 9.68
C THR A 553 3.01 -13.92 9.37
N ALA A 554 3.29 -12.79 8.77
CA ALA A 554 4.67 -12.39 8.44
C ALA A 554 5.55 -12.19 9.68
N ASN A 555 4.95 -11.90 10.83
CA ASN A 555 5.63 -11.82 12.12
C ASN A 555 4.86 -12.64 13.16
N GLU A 556 5.53 -13.63 13.75
CA GLU A 556 4.95 -14.52 14.76
C GLU A 556 5.07 -13.98 16.20
N HIS A 557 6.01 -13.08 16.46
CA HIS A 557 6.36 -12.62 17.82
C HIS A 557 6.05 -11.14 18.09
N GLY A 558 5.48 -10.43 17.11
CA GLY A 558 5.15 -9.00 17.22
C GLY A 558 3.74 -8.69 16.78
N THR A 559 3.53 -7.46 16.33
CA THR A 559 2.26 -7.06 15.72
C THR A 559 2.04 -7.81 14.41
N PRO A 560 0.95 -8.58 14.26
CA PRO A 560 0.74 -9.38 13.07
C PRO A 560 0.45 -8.49 11.85
N TYR A 561 0.99 -8.87 10.70
CA TYR A 561 0.66 -8.29 9.41
C TYR A 561 0.82 -9.34 8.31
N TYR A 562 0.25 -9.10 7.12
CA TYR A 562 0.49 -9.89 5.94
C TYR A 562 1.36 -9.14 4.94
N THR A 563 2.14 -9.87 4.18
CA THR A 563 2.93 -9.32 3.08
C THR A 563 2.00 -8.80 1.97
N ASN A 564 2.31 -7.63 1.41
CA ASN A 564 1.51 -7.07 0.34
C ASN A 564 1.54 -7.96 -0.90
N SER A 565 0.35 -8.23 -1.44
CA SER A 565 0.18 -8.98 -2.70
C SER A 565 0.97 -10.30 -2.74
N THR A 566 1.82 -10.50 -3.73
CA THR A 566 2.74 -11.63 -3.87
C THR A 566 4.21 -11.18 -3.77
N ASN A 567 4.46 -10.11 -3.03
CA ASN A 567 5.82 -9.69 -2.78
C ASN A 567 6.55 -10.68 -1.87
N LEU A 568 7.87 -10.73 -1.97
CA LEU A 568 8.68 -11.39 -0.96
C LEU A 568 8.56 -10.65 0.37
N PRO A 569 8.53 -11.36 1.50
CA PRO A 569 8.62 -10.73 2.81
C PRO A 569 9.87 -9.85 2.93
N VAL A 570 9.72 -8.71 3.57
CA VAL A 570 10.77 -7.67 3.64
C VAL A 570 12.04 -8.10 4.39
N GLY A 571 11.99 -9.22 5.11
CA GLY A 571 13.13 -9.80 5.82
C GLY A 571 13.87 -10.91 5.08
N THR A 572 13.43 -11.30 3.88
CA THR A 572 13.88 -12.53 3.21
C THR A 572 15.34 -12.47 2.74
N THR A 573 15.71 -11.48 1.95
CA THR A 573 17.07 -11.38 1.38
C THR A 573 17.66 -9.98 1.53
N GLY A 574 18.98 -9.91 1.63
CA GLY A 574 19.74 -8.65 1.53
C GLY A 574 20.30 -8.39 0.14
N ASP A 575 20.05 -9.28 -0.84
CA ASP A 575 20.45 -9.10 -2.23
C ASP A 575 19.24 -8.66 -3.07
N VAL A 576 19.33 -7.52 -3.74
CA VAL A 576 18.26 -6.98 -4.56
C VAL A 576 17.97 -7.86 -5.77
N PHE A 577 18.99 -8.51 -6.34
CA PHE A 577 18.82 -9.34 -7.54
C PHE A 577 18.12 -10.67 -7.23
N ASP A 578 18.36 -11.29 -6.07
CA ASP A 578 17.59 -12.45 -5.63
C ASP A 578 16.10 -12.13 -5.54
N ALA A 579 15.76 -10.95 -5.01
CA ALA A 579 14.37 -10.50 -4.90
C ALA A 579 13.78 -10.17 -6.28
N LEU A 580 14.55 -9.55 -7.17
CA LEU A 580 14.12 -9.24 -8.53
C LEU A 580 13.82 -10.50 -9.34
N ASP A 581 14.66 -11.53 -9.24
CA ASP A 581 14.49 -12.81 -9.95
C ASP A 581 13.16 -13.49 -9.59
N VAL A 582 12.76 -13.42 -8.33
CA VAL A 582 11.45 -13.95 -7.88
C VAL A 582 10.30 -13.04 -8.34
N GLN A 583 10.44 -11.73 -8.19
CA GLN A 583 9.37 -10.80 -8.48
C GLN A 583 9.11 -10.60 -9.97
N ASP A 584 10.10 -10.83 -10.83
CA ASP A 584 9.95 -10.76 -12.28
C ASP A 584 8.99 -11.83 -12.85
N ARG A 585 8.75 -12.90 -12.09
CA ARG A 585 7.75 -13.92 -12.44
C ARG A 585 6.33 -13.46 -12.18
N PHE A 586 6.11 -12.62 -11.16
CA PHE A 586 4.77 -12.29 -10.66
C PHE A 586 4.29 -10.91 -11.10
N GLN A 587 5.14 -9.90 -10.98
CA GLN A 587 4.72 -8.53 -11.20
C GLN A 587 4.21 -8.24 -12.63
N PRO A 588 4.74 -8.84 -13.71
CA PRO A 588 4.18 -8.69 -15.05
C PRO A 588 2.79 -9.29 -15.23
N LEU A 589 2.35 -10.20 -14.34
CA LEU A 589 1.03 -10.82 -14.40
C LEU A 589 -0.09 -9.92 -13.86
N TYR A 590 0.24 -8.90 -13.09
CA TYR A 590 -0.71 -7.90 -12.66
C TYR A 590 -0.95 -6.85 -13.73
N THR A 591 -2.15 -6.32 -13.75
CA THR A 591 -2.53 -5.22 -14.64
C THR A 591 -2.57 -3.87 -13.91
N SER A 592 -2.40 -3.87 -12.59
CA SER A 592 -2.32 -2.65 -11.77
C SER A 592 -1.62 -2.86 -10.42
N GLY A 593 -1.29 -1.77 -9.75
CA GLY A 593 -0.83 -1.70 -8.36
C GLY A 593 0.59 -2.20 -8.10
N THR A 594 1.24 -2.86 -9.05
CA THR A 594 2.53 -3.49 -8.85
C THR A 594 3.69 -2.50 -8.88
N VAL A 595 4.63 -2.67 -7.98
CA VAL A 595 5.91 -1.95 -7.96
C VAL A 595 6.95 -2.74 -7.17
N PHE A 596 8.18 -2.72 -7.66
CA PHE A 596 9.31 -3.24 -6.91
C PHE A 596 10.00 -2.10 -6.15
N HIS A 597 10.02 -2.20 -4.82
CA HIS A 597 10.69 -1.24 -3.95
C HIS A 597 12.07 -1.73 -3.55
N THR A 598 13.11 -1.02 -4.00
CA THR A 598 14.48 -1.28 -3.54
C THR A 598 14.71 -0.57 -2.21
N PHE A 599 14.41 -1.24 -1.09
CA PHE A 599 14.59 -0.68 0.25
C PHE A 599 16.07 -0.62 0.62
N LEU A 600 16.59 0.58 0.82
CA LEU A 600 17.97 0.84 1.20
C LEU A 600 18.04 1.42 2.61
N GLY A 601 19.05 1.00 3.40
CA GLY A 601 19.24 1.53 4.76
C GLY A 601 19.67 2.99 4.80
N GLU A 602 20.32 3.45 3.73
CA GLU A 602 20.81 4.81 3.57
C GLU A 602 20.79 5.23 2.09
N LYS A 603 21.13 6.47 1.81
CA LYS A 603 21.22 6.97 0.44
C LYS A 603 22.30 6.21 -0.37
N LEU A 604 22.11 6.12 -1.69
CA LEU A 604 23.16 5.66 -2.59
C LEU A 604 24.35 6.65 -2.60
N PRO A 605 25.57 6.18 -2.88
CA PRO A 605 26.78 7.02 -2.83
C PRO A 605 26.70 8.25 -3.72
N ASP A 606 26.19 8.07 -4.94
CA ASP A 606 26.11 9.10 -5.96
C ASP A 606 24.97 8.84 -6.96
N TRP A 607 24.73 9.80 -7.83
CA TRP A 607 23.69 9.73 -8.85
C TRP A 607 23.97 8.64 -9.91
N LYS A 608 25.26 8.36 -10.24
CA LYS A 608 25.64 7.33 -11.22
C LYS A 608 25.26 5.94 -10.73
N SER A 609 25.40 5.68 -9.44
CA SER A 609 24.95 4.45 -8.80
C SER A 609 23.44 4.26 -8.88
N ALA A 610 22.67 5.35 -8.67
CA ALA A 610 21.22 5.31 -8.80
C ALA A 610 20.79 5.09 -10.27
N ALA A 611 21.40 5.81 -11.20
CA ALA A 611 21.14 5.64 -12.63
C ALA A 611 21.46 4.22 -13.10
N LYS A 612 22.62 3.69 -12.69
CA LYS A 612 23.04 2.33 -13.02
C LYS A 612 22.08 1.27 -12.47
N LEU A 613 21.61 1.43 -11.23
CA LEU A 613 20.66 0.50 -10.63
C LEU A 613 19.34 0.49 -11.42
N VAL A 614 18.75 1.67 -11.67
CA VAL A 614 17.51 1.78 -12.43
C VAL A 614 17.69 1.21 -13.84
N LYS A 615 18.78 1.58 -14.53
CA LYS A 615 19.09 1.07 -15.86
C LYS A 615 19.24 -0.45 -15.88
N THR A 616 19.99 -1.03 -14.94
CA THR A 616 20.17 -2.48 -14.85
C THR A 616 18.85 -3.20 -14.66
N ILE A 617 17.96 -2.67 -13.82
CA ILE A 617 16.64 -3.28 -13.60
C ILE A 617 15.80 -3.18 -14.87
N THR A 618 15.70 -2.00 -15.48
CA THR A 618 14.86 -1.80 -16.68
C THR A 618 15.35 -2.56 -17.90
N ASP A 619 16.66 -2.73 -18.07
CA ASP A 619 17.25 -3.46 -19.19
C ASP A 619 17.07 -5.00 -19.06
N ASN A 620 17.05 -5.54 -17.83
CA ASN A 620 17.13 -6.99 -17.62
C ASN A 620 15.83 -7.62 -17.08
N TYR A 621 14.91 -6.85 -16.50
CA TYR A 621 13.69 -7.35 -15.88
C TYR A 621 12.44 -6.76 -16.53
N LYS A 622 11.34 -7.53 -16.52
CA LYS A 622 10.03 -7.14 -17.07
C LYS A 622 9.16 -6.39 -16.05
N LEU A 623 9.67 -6.14 -14.87
CA LEU A 623 8.97 -5.42 -13.81
C LEU A 623 8.39 -4.11 -14.33
N PRO A 624 7.06 -3.85 -14.20
CA PRO A 624 6.42 -2.65 -14.75
C PRO A 624 6.87 -1.35 -14.09
N TYR A 625 7.09 -1.38 -12.77
CA TYR A 625 7.48 -0.21 -11.99
C TYR A 625 8.57 -0.55 -10.98
N VAL A 626 9.50 0.39 -10.84
CA VAL A 626 10.61 0.30 -9.89
C VAL A 626 10.72 1.59 -9.11
N SER A 627 11.11 1.50 -7.85
CA SER A 627 11.51 2.66 -7.05
C SER A 627 12.77 2.34 -6.25
N VAL A 628 13.66 3.31 -6.15
CA VAL A 628 14.77 3.29 -5.19
C VAL A 628 14.27 3.93 -3.90
N SER A 629 14.39 3.25 -2.78
CA SER A 629 13.72 3.64 -1.52
C SER A 629 14.71 3.72 -0.35
N PRO A 630 15.57 4.77 -0.29
CA PRO A 630 16.46 4.99 0.86
C PRO A 630 15.65 5.40 2.10
N THR A 631 16.20 5.07 3.28
CA THR A 631 15.70 5.62 4.55
C THR A 631 16.51 6.86 4.89
N TYR A 632 15.83 7.92 5.38
CA TYR A 632 16.47 9.15 5.83
C TYR A 632 15.73 9.73 7.03
N SER A 633 16.36 10.67 7.71
CA SER A 633 15.79 11.36 8.85
C SER A 633 15.85 12.88 8.67
N VAL A 634 14.94 13.59 9.32
CA VAL A 634 14.89 15.05 9.28
C VAL A 634 14.92 15.60 10.70
N CYS A 635 15.92 16.38 11.02
CA CYS A 635 16.00 17.13 12.26
C CYS A 635 15.42 18.54 12.07
N PRO A 636 14.59 19.06 12.99
CA PRO A 636 14.04 20.42 12.88
C PRO A 636 15.09 21.52 12.72
N ASP A 637 16.30 21.34 13.28
CA ASP A 637 17.34 22.33 13.27
C ASP A 637 18.44 22.08 12.24
N HIS A 638 18.73 20.81 11.92
CA HIS A 638 19.85 20.41 11.07
C HIS A 638 19.39 19.85 9.72
N GLY A 639 18.07 19.76 9.48
CA GLY A 639 17.51 19.27 8.22
C GLY A 639 17.77 17.79 7.98
N TYR A 640 18.13 17.45 6.75
CA TYR A 640 18.31 16.09 6.26
C TYR A 640 19.49 15.35 6.91
N ILE A 641 19.26 14.10 7.31
CA ILE A 641 20.25 13.16 7.84
C ILE A 641 20.10 11.83 7.09
N ALA A 642 21.17 11.32 6.52
CA ALA A 642 21.14 10.03 5.82
C ALA A 642 20.96 8.87 6.81
N GLY A 643 20.08 7.91 6.45
CA GLY A 643 19.81 6.73 7.28
C GLY A 643 18.79 6.96 8.39
N GLU A 644 18.61 5.93 9.22
CA GLU A 644 17.63 5.89 10.31
C GLU A 644 18.21 6.50 11.59
N HIS A 645 17.69 7.66 12.00
CA HIS A 645 18.07 8.36 13.20
C HIS A 645 16.84 8.93 13.91
N PHE A 646 16.37 8.28 14.97
CA PHE A 646 15.29 8.80 15.81
C PHE A 646 15.72 9.99 16.67
N LYS A 647 17.03 10.15 16.84
CA LYS A 647 17.65 11.32 17.48
C LYS A 647 18.73 11.89 16.56
N CYS A 648 18.73 13.19 16.42
CA CYS A 648 19.74 13.88 15.62
C CYS A 648 21.16 13.61 16.17
N PRO A 649 22.10 13.13 15.39
CA PRO A 649 23.46 12.87 15.86
C PRO A 649 24.23 14.14 16.27
N ILE A 650 23.76 15.31 15.83
CA ILE A 650 24.40 16.60 16.12
C ILE A 650 23.85 17.20 17.41
N CYS A 651 22.51 17.38 17.53
CA CYS A 651 21.89 18.08 18.68
C CYS A 651 21.13 17.17 19.65
N GLN A 652 21.04 15.86 19.39
CA GLN A 652 20.35 14.85 20.20
C GLN A 652 18.83 15.07 20.34
N ARG A 653 18.24 16.07 19.67
CA ARG A 653 16.78 16.24 19.61
C ARG A 653 16.14 15.15 18.76
N GLU A 654 14.86 14.91 18.98
CA GLU A 654 14.09 14.00 18.18
C GLU A 654 14.13 14.39 16.68
N ALA A 655 14.41 13.40 15.85
CA ALA A 655 14.37 13.53 14.40
C ALA A 655 13.28 12.63 13.83
N GLU A 656 12.66 13.06 12.75
CA GLU A 656 11.63 12.28 12.06
C GLU A 656 12.28 11.36 11.06
N VAL A 657 12.10 10.05 11.25
CA VAL A 657 12.56 9.02 10.31
C VAL A 657 11.53 8.87 9.19
N TYR A 658 11.97 9.03 7.95
CA TYR A 658 11.18 8.88 6.75
C TYR A 658 11.56 7.61 6.01
N SER A 659 10.57 6.82 5.66
CA SER A 659 10.72 5.68 4.77
C SER A 659 9.45 5.52 3.93
N ARG A 660 9.54 4.76 2.84
CA ARG A 660 8.40 4.49 1.97
C ARG A 660 7.49 3.46 2.65
N ILE A 661 6.23 3.82 2.90
CA ILE A 661 5.27 2.91 3.53
C ILE A 661 4.79 1.84 2.53
N THR A 662 4.19 2.25 1.45
CA THR A 662 3.85 1.42 0.28
C THR A 662 4.02 2.21 -1.01
N GLY A 663 3.35 3.33 -1.14
CA GLY A 663 3.33 4.15 -2.33
C GLY A 663 4.04 5.51 -2.20
N TYR A 664 4.30 5.98 -0.99
CA TYR A 664 4.84 7.32 -0.73
C TYR A 664 5.62 7.35 0.58
N TYR A 665 6.44 8.39 0.74
CA TYR A 665 7.22 8.61 1.96
C TYR A 665 6.38 9.24 3.07
N ARG A 666 6.59 8.77 4.28
CA ARG A 666 5.92 9.28 5.47
C ARG A 666 6.78 9.06 6.70
N PRO A 667 6.70 9.96 7.72
CA PRO A 667 7.34 9.70 9.02
C PRO A 667 6.87 8.37 9.61
N VAL A 668 7.81 7.49 9.94
CA VAL A 668 7.53 6.14 10.48
C VAL A 668 6.68 6.19 11.74
N LYS A 669 6.85 7.23 12.58
CA LYS A 669 6.05 7.46 13.81
C LYS A 669 4.53 7.58 13.54
N ASN A 670 4.15 7.88 12.30
CA ASN A 670 2.76 8.06 11.91
C ASN A 670 2.16 6.82 11.23
N TRP A 671 2.89 5.72 11.13
CA TRP A 671 2.42 4.49 10.50
C TRP A 671 1.49 3.72 11.45
N ASN A 672 0.61 2.87 10.89
CA ASN A 672 -0.14 1.93 11.69
C ASN A 672 0.78 0.86 12.31
N ASP A 673 0.29 0.15 13.32
CA ASP A 673 1.11 -0.77 14.10
C ASP A 673 1.70 -1.92 13.25
N GLY A 674 0.92 -2.46 12.29
CA GLY A 674 1.37 -3.51 11.38
C GLY A 674 2.48 -3.03 10.44
N LYS A 675 2.34 -1.83 9.85
CA LYS A 675 3.38 -1.25 9.01
C LYS A 675 4.61 -0.81 9.80
N SER A 676 4.44 -0.37 11.03
CA SER A 676 5.55 -0.08 11.95
C SER A 676 6.33 -1.34 12.30
N GLN A 677 5.64 -2.49 12.42
CA GLN A 677 6.29 -3.79 12.60
C GLN A 677 7.01 -4.23 11.32
N GLU A 678 6.36 -4.14 10.16
CA GLU A 678 7.00 -4.43 8.87
C GLU A 678 8.28 -3.61 8.67
N PHE A 679 8.29 -2.33 9.08
CA PHE A 679 9.51 -1.50 9.01
C PHE A 679 10.64 -2.04 9.88
N LYS A 680 10.34 -2.53 11.08
CA LYS A 680 11.34 -3.15 11.97
C LYS A 680 11.90 -4.46 11.41
N ASP A 681 11.05 -5.21 10.69
CA ASP A 681 11.39 -6.50 10.10
C ASP A 681 12.14 -6.35 8.77
N ARG A 682 12.23 -5.13 8.20
CA ARG A 682 12.87 -4.88 6.92
C ARG A 682 14.36 -5.18 6.96
N LYS A 683 14.78 -6.12 6.12
CA LYS A 683 16.18 -6.31 5.76
C LYS A 683 16.49 -5.43 4.56
N VAL A 684 17.25 -4.39 4.79
CA VAL A 684 17.65 -3.47 3.71
C VAL A 684 18.63 -4.17 2.77
N TYR A 685 18.49 -3.87 1.47
CA TYR A 685 19.39 -4.41 0.47
C TYR A 685 20.80 -3.82 0.63
N ASP A 686 21.80 -4.70 0.66
CA ASP A 686 23.20 -4.33 0.74
C ASP A 686 23.73 -4.00 -0.66
N THR A 687 23.97 -2.73 -0.92
CA THR A 687 24.47 -2.23 -2.20
C THR A 687 25.84 -2.78 -2.59
N MET A 688 26.67 -3.16 -1.61
CA MET A 688 27.97 -3.78 -1.82
C MET A 688 27.84 -5.28 -2.17
N ARG A 689 26.99 -6.00 -1.41
CA ARG A 689 26.76 -7.43 -1.61
C ARG A 689 26.05 -7.72 -2.93
N SER A 690 25.09 -6.89 -3.30
CA SER A 690 24.33 -7.01 -4.55
C SER A 690 25.13 -6.68 -5.81
N GLY A 691 26.41 -6.29 -5.70
CA GLY A 691 27.21 -5.93 -6.88
C GLY A 691 26.68 -4.71 -7.65
N VAL A 692 25.76 -3.92 -7.05
CA VAL A 692 25.23 -2.68 -7.65
C VAL A 692 26.37 -1.72 -7.96
N LEU A 693 27.40 -1.71 -7.13
CA LEU A 693 28.62 -0.91 -7.30
C LEU A 693 29.74 -1.67 -8.04
N LEU A 694 29.66 -3.01 -8.15
CA LEU A 694 30.62 -3.85 -8.85
C LEU A 694 30.08 -4.17 -10.25
N ASN A 695 31.00 -4.16 -11.27
CA ASN A 695 30.66 -4.39 -12.68
C ASN A 695 30.15 -5.81 -12.98
N ARG A 696 28.93 -6.20 -12.53
CA ARG A 696 28.26 -7.42 -12.96
C ARG A 696 27.30 -7.21 -14.15
N GLY A 697 27.61 -6.29 -15.02
CA GLY A 697 26.79 -5.90 -16.16
C GLY A 697 27.10 -6.60 -17.47
N ALA A 698 27.50 -7.90 -17.51
CA ALA A 698 27.76 -8.56 -18.78
C ALA A 698 27.50 -10.08 -18.86
N ALA A 699 26.87 -10.71 -17.88
CA ALA A 699 26.71 -12.16 -17.84
C ALA A 699 25.32 -12.73 -17.54
N ALA A 700 24.29 -11.94 -17.46
CA ALA A 700 22.94 -12.44 -17.11
C ALA A 700 22.03 -12.76 -18.32
N GLY A 701 22.59 -12.82 -19.52
CA GLY A 701 21.87 -13.16 -20.79
C GLY A 701 21.92 -14.63 -21.18
N ALA A 702 22.43 -15.55 -20.36
CA ALA A 702 22.50 -16.96 -20.74
C ALA A 702 22.37 -17.87 -19.49
N GLN A 703 21.32 -18.68 -19.55
CA GLN A 703 21.09 -19.86 -18.73
C GLN A 703 20.62 -19.65 -17.27
N ALA A 704 19.32 -19.69 -17.09
CA ALA A 704 18.70 -20.19 -15.88
C ALA A 704 19.02 -21.68 -15.73
N VAL A 705 20.13 -22.02 -15.11
CA VAL A 705 20.43 -23.36 -14.62
C VAL A 705 20.49 -23.28 -13.11
N GLY A 706 19.64 -24.08 -12.46
CA GLY A 706 19.46 -24.11 -11.02
C GLY A 706 20.76 -24.18 -10.24
N ARG A 707 20.92 -23.28 -9.31
CA ARG A 707 21.82 -23.45 -8.16
C ARG A 707 21.01 -24.06 -7.00
N PRO A 708 21.55 -25.08 -6.32
CA PRO A 708 20.84 -25.67 -5.18
C PRO A 708 20.73 -24.63 -4.04
N ALA A 709 19.55 -24.62 -3.43
CA ALA A 709 19.29 -23.85 -2.23
C ALA A 709 20.30 -24.22 -1.14
N VAL A 710 21.09 -23.24 -0.71
CA VAL A 710 21.94 -23.38 0.48
C VAL A 710 21.03 -23.13 1.67
N GLN A 711 20.70 -24.18 2.40
CA GLN A 711 20.12 -24.09 3.74
C GLN A 711 21.17 -23.46 4.67
N GLU A 712 21.05 -22.19 4.94
CA GLU A 712 21.73 -21.60 6.10
C GLU A 712 20.88 -21.88 7.33
N LYS A 713 21.37 -22.80 8.15
CA LYS A 713 20.95 -22.92 9.56
C LYS A 713 21.42 -21.67 10.28
N GLU A 714 20.49 -21.01 10.97
CA GLU A 714 20.82 -19.99 11.95
C GLU A 714 21.67 -20.61 13.07
N ASP A 715 22.95 -20.30 13.05
CA ASP A 715 23.83 -20.48 14.21
C ASP A 715 24.38 -19.10 14.58
N HIS A 716 23.87 -18.54 15.66
CA HIS A 716 24.42 -17.40 16.33
C HIS A 716 25.73 -17.79 17.07
N SER A 717 26.73 -18.15 16.30
CA SER A 717 28.10 -18.18 16.79
C SER A 717 29.01 -17.56 15.74
N ALA A 718 29.55 -16.37 16.07
CA ALA A 718 30.65 -15.83 15.29
C ALA A 718 31.83 -16.81 15.39
N ALA A 719 31.96 -17.67 14.38
CA ALA A 719 33.06 -18.62 14.31
C ALA A 719 34.35 -17.89 14.00
N ALA A 720 35.39 -18.24 14.71
CA ALA A 720 36.77 -17.95 14.33
C ALA A 720 37.03 -18.61 12.95
N VAL A 721 37.25 -17.81 11.92
CA VAL A 721 37.57 -18.34 10.59
C VAL A 721 39.07 -18.65 10.57
N ASN A 722 39.39 -19.93 10.70
CA ASN A 722 40.73 -20.40 10.42
C ASN A 722 40.95 -20.36 8.90
N ALA A 723 41.71 -19.37 8.44
CA ALA A 723 42.16 -19.30 7.07
C ALA A 723 43.29 -20.32 6.83
N SER A 724 43.01 -21.46 6.23
CA SER A 724 44.00 -22.32 5.62
C SER A 724 44.38 -21.68 4.28
N ASP A 725 45.67 -21.30 4.13
CA ASP A 725 46.48 -21.00 2.94
C ASP A 725 47.11 -19.61 2.86
N THR A 726 47.38 -18.94 3.99
CA THR A 726 48.44 -17.93 4.01
C THR A 726 49.21 -18.06 5.31
N ALA A 727 50.52 -17.98 5.27
CA ALA A 727 51.40 -18.08 6.40
C ALA A 727 50.96 -17.19 7.56
N PRO A 728 50.97 -17.61 8.83
CA PRO A 728 50.49 -16.85 9.97
C PRO A 728 51.29 -15.55 10.13
N VAL A 729 50.63 -14.42 9.97
CA VAL A 729 51.21 -13.10 10.28
C VAL A 729 51.05 -12.88 11.78
N LYS A 730 52.15 -12.98 12.54
CA LYS A 730 52.16 -12.73 13.99
C LYS A 730 52.15 -11.22 14.25
N ALA A 731 51.33 -10.75 15.16
CA ALA A 731 51.43 -9.42 15.76
C ALA A 731 52.73 -9.37 16.59
N ALA A 732 53.55 -8.34 16.43
CA ALA A 732 54.94 -8.33 16.93
C ALA A 732 55.10 -8.27 18.44
N ASP A 733 54.03 -7.96 19.23
CA ASP A 733 54.18 -7.61 20.67
C ASP A 733 53.21 -8.30 21.66
N GLY A 734 52.54 -9.37 21.24
CA GLY A 734 51.63 -10.10 22.15
C GLY A 734 50.28 -9.40 22.45
N ILE A 735 49.98 -8.28 21.79
CA ILE A 735 48.78 -7.48 21.97
C ILE A 735 47.96 -7.55 20.67
N PRO A 736 46.60 -7.71 20.72
CA PRO A 736 45.77 -7.74 19.53
C PRO A 736 45.82 -6.40 18.77
N THR A 737 45.84 -6.46 17.44
CA THR A 737 45.83 -5.28 16.58
C THR A 737 44.49 -5.13 15.91
N MET A 738 43.86 -3.97 16.10
CA MET A 738 42.58 -3.63 15.49
C MET A 738 42.79 -2.75 14.26
N TYR A 739 42.36 -3.21 13.09
CA TYR A 739 42.42 -2.52 11.81
C TYR A 739 41.13 -1.79 11.58
N VAL A 740 41.21 -0.47 11.44
CA VAL A 740 40.07 0.45 11.30
C VAL A 740 40.19 1.28 10.04
N LYS A 741 39.11 2.02 9.67
CA LYS A 741 39.14 3.03 8.60
C LYS A 741 38.55 4.35 9.06
N ASN A 742 38.87 5.44 8.36
CA ASN A 742 38.29 6.76 8.61
C ASN A 742 36.75 6.72 8.47
N HIS A 743 36.05 7.44 9.33
CA HIS A 743 34.58 7.57 9.36
C HIS A 743 33.82 6.23 9.43
N CYS A 744 34.35 5.24 10.13
CA CYS A 744 33.76 3.93 10.31
C CYS A 744 33.04 3.81 11.68
N PRO A 745 31.70 3.88 11.73
CA PRO A 745 30.93 3.74 12.99
C PRO A 745 31.16 2.39 13.68
N LYS A 746 31.27 1.32 12.88
CA LYS A 746 31.51 -0.06 13.37
C LYS A 746 32.87 -0.17 14.04
N CYS A 747 33.87 0.51 13.53
CA CYS A 747 35.21 0.56 14.11
C CYS A 747 35.19 1.30 15.45
N LYS A 748 34.51 2.45 15.55
CA LYS A 748 34.31 3.18 16.80
C LYS A 748 33.58 2.34 17.86
N GLY A 749 32.58 1.58 17.42
CA GLY A 749 31.86 0.65 18.30
C GLY A 749 32.76 -0.46 18.85
N ALA A 750 33.66 -1.02 18.03
CA ALA A 750 34.63 -2.02 18.41
C ALA A 750 35.67 -1.46 19.39
N GLU A 751 36.24 -0.29 19.11
CA GLU A 751 37.16 0.42 19.99
C GLU A 751 36.52 0.74 21.36
N GLN A 752 35.27 1.22 21.36
CA GLN A 752 34.57 1.51 22.60
C GLN A 752 34.33 0.26 23.43
N ARG A 753 34.04 -0.89 22.84
CA ARG A 753 33.92 -2.17 23.56
C ARG A 753 35.24 -2.61 24.19
N PHE A 754 36.37 -2.46 23.48
CA PHE A 754 37.68 -2.76 24.03
C PHE A 754 38.04 -1.82 25.15
N LYS A 755 37.76 -0.53 25.05
CA LYS A 755 37.95 0.48 26.12
C LYS A 755 37.10 0.17 27.37
N ILE A 756 35.83 -0.18 27.19
CA ILE A 756 34.93 -0.53 28.30
C ILE A 756 35.43 -1.79 29.04
N ASN A 757 35.94 -2.77 28.30
CA ASN A 757 36.46 -4.01 28.86
C ASN A 757 37.95 -3.92 29.27
N LYS A 758 38.57 -2.73 29.21
CA LYS A 758 39.96 -2.43 29.56
C LYS A 758 40.98 -3.33 28.82
N VAL A 759 40.68 -3.66 27.56
CA VAL A 759 41.59 -4.44 26.71
C VAL A 759 42.68 -3.50 26.17
N GLU A 760 43.93 -3.89 26.29
CA GLU A 760 45.06 -3.22 25.66
C GLU A 760 45.17 -3.69 24.22
N TYR A 761 45.24 -2.79 23.24
CA TYR A 761 45.25 -3.12 21.82
C TYR A 761 45.94 -2.02 21.00
N LYS A 762 46.44 -2.42 19.83
CA LYS A 762 46.98 -1.48 18.82
C LYS A 762 45.90 -1.12 17.81
N VAL A 763 45.94 0.07 17.28
CA VAL A 763 45.01 0.51 16.19
C VAL A 763 45.85 0.86 14.96
N VAL A 764 45.46 0.29 13.79
CA VAL A 764 46.02 0.63 12.49
C VAL A 764 44.92 1.16 11.61
N ASN A 765 45.05 2.38 11.11
CA ASN A 765 44.10 2.98 10.23
C ASN A 765 44.38 2.59 8.77
N CYS A 766 43.57 1.69 8.22
CA CYS A 766 43.72 1.20 6.87
C CYS A 766 43.51 2.29 5.79
N SER A 767 42.88 3.42 6.11
CA SER A 767 42.76 4.55 5.17
C SER A 767 44.08 5.32 5.02
N GLU A 768 44.95 5.24 6.03
CA GLU A 768 46.25 5.90 6.05
C GLU A 768 47.38 4.93 5.68
N HIS A 769 47.16 3.63 5.85
CA HIS A 769 48.09 2.53 5.65
C HIS A 769 47.50 1.47 4.72
N MET A 770 47.18 1.85 3.49
CA MET A 770 46.60 0.96 2.45
C MET A 770 47.53 -0.17 1.99
N ASP A 771 48.80 0.02 2.09
CA ASP A 771 49.84 -0.96 1.83
C ASP A 771 49.76 -2.14 2.82
N ILE A 772 49.67 -1.83 4.10
CA ILE A 772 49.48 -2.82 5.19
C ILE A 772 48.17 -3.58 5.02
N ALA A 773 47.09 -2.89 4.71
CA ALA A 773 45.81 -3.52 4.51
C ALA A 773 45.81 -4.51 3.35
N ARG A 774 46.51 -4.21 2.25
CA ARG A 774 46.69 -5.11 1.09
C ARG A 774 47.57 -6.30 1.42
N GLU A 775 48.71 -6.04 2.03
CA GLU A 775 49.64 -7.09 2.41
C GLU A 775 49.01 -8.12 3.35
N LEU A 776 48.22 -7.66 4.30
CA LEU A 776 47.49 -8.51 5.25
C LEU A 776 46.18 -9.04 4.70
N GLY A 777 45.77 -8.70 3.48
CA GLY A 777 44.48 -9.13 2.89
C GLY A 777 43.26 -8.67 3.67
N ILE A 778 43.30 -7.47 4.28
CA ILE A 778 42.17 -6.91 5.04
C ILE A 778 41.15 -6.32 4.08
N THR A 779 40.04 -7.02 3.91
CA THR A 779 38.96 -6.60 3.01
C THR A 779 37.81 -5.90 3.73
N GLN A 780 37.72 -6.03 5.05
CA GLN A 780 36.65 -5.48 5.88
C GLN A 780 37.20 -4.91 7.21
N THR A 781 36.60 -3.81 7.70
CA THR A 781 36.94 -3.21 8.99
C THR A 781 35.68 -3.05 9.86
N PRO A 782 35.80 -3.18 11.20
CA PRO A 782 37.01 -3.52 11.93
C PRO A 782 37.44 -4.98 11.69
N THR A 783 38.74 -5.21 11.62
CA THR A 783 39.36 -6.53 11.69
C THR A 783 40.29 -6.53 12.88
N ILE A 784 40.19 -7.52 13.74
CA ILE A 784 41.10 -7.71 14.91
C ILE A 784 41.94 -8.94 14.59
N ILE A 785 43.27 -8.77 14.69
CA ILE A 785 44.23 -9.86 14.51
C ILE A 785 44.95 -10.08 15.86
N ASP A 786 44.85 -11.26 16.35
CA ASP A 786 45.53 -11.69 17.60
C ASP A 786 47.02 -11.96 17.37
N PRO A 787 47.83 -11.99 18.46
CA PRO A 787 49.24 -12.32 18.40
C PRO A 787 49.54 -13.67 17.76
N ASP A 788 48.65 -14.62 17.83
CA ASP A 788 48.75 -15.94 17.20
C ASP A 788 48.36 -15.97 15.72
N GLY A 789 47.84 -14.83 15.20
CA GLY A 789 47.37 -14.69 13.83
C GLY A 789 45.87 -14.96 13.61
N THR A 790 45.13 -15.30 14.65
CA THR A 790 43.66 -15.49 14.57
C THR A 790 42.99 -14.19 14.23
N ARG A 791 41.99 -14.23 13.28
CA ARG A 791 41.32 -13.05 12.78
C ARG A 791 39.84 -13.02 13.16
N TYR A 792 39.38 -11.86 13.64
CA TYR A 792 37.97 -11.55 13.91
C TYR A 792 37.55 -10.40 13.03
N ILE A 793 36.53 -10.58 12.17
CA ILE A 793 36.26 -9.68 11.08
C ILE A 793 34.83 -9.10 11.20
N GLY A 794 34.68 -7.81 10.91
CA GLY A 794 33.40 -7.13 10.77
C GLY A 794 32.81 -6.62 12.09
N GLU A 795 31.53 -6.32 12.07
CA GLU A 795 30.82 -5.65 13.18
C GLU A 795 30.86 -6.41 14.51
N GLY A 796 30.82 -7.73 14.44
CA GLY A 796 30.92 -8.62 15.60
C GLY A 796 32.35 -8.87 16.13
N ALA A 797 33.41 -8.38 15.44
CA ALA A 797 34.80 -8.70 15.72
C ALA A 797 35.19 -8.50 17.18
N ALA A 798 34.83 -7.37 17.79
CA ALA A 798 35.16 -7.10 19.21
C ALA A 798 34.38 -8.01 20.18
N VAL A 799 33.14 -8.39 19.84
CA VAL A 799 32.32 -9.29 20.67
C VAL A 799 32.87 -10.72 20.60
N ALA A 800 33.18 -11.17 19.39
CA ALA A 800 33.76 -12.50 19.17
C ALA A 800 35.13 -12.62 19.84
N TRP A 801 35.98 -11.59 19.73
CA TRP A 801 37.28 -11.55 20.40
C TRP A 801 37.11 -11.61 21.91
N LEU A 802 36.25 -10.75 22.50
CA LEU A 802 35.98 -10.74 23.97
C LEU A 802 35.37 -12.06 24.44
N GLY A 803 34.55 -12.72 23.61
CA GLY A 803 34.00 -14.04 23.90
C GLY A 803 35.07 -15.14 23.97
N ALA A 804 36.02 -15.11 23.04
CA ALA A 804 37.13 -16.08 22.98
C ALA A 804 38.16 -15.89 24.12
N HIS A 805 38.26 -14.65 24.64
CA HIS A 805 39.26 -14.28 25.67
C HIS A 805 38.63 -13.92 27.00
N LYS A 806 37.46 -14.52 27.35
CA LYS A 806 36.77 -14.25 28.62
C LYS A 806 37.63 -14.41 29.88
N ASP A 807 38.58 -15.36 29.86
CA ASP A 807 39.47 -15.64 30.99
C ASP A 807 40.68 -14.68 31.08
N ALA A 808 41.04 -14.00 29.99
CA ALA A 808 42.12 -13.01 29.99
C ALA A 808 41.68 -11.66 30.60
N ALA A 809 40.40 -11.29 30.42
CA ALA A 809 39.84 -10.06 30.97
C ALA A 809 39.61 -10.08 32.51
N VAL A 810 39.63 -11.26 33.15
CA VAL A 810 39.41 -11.43 34.59
C VAL A 810 40.72 -11.36 35.37
N ARG A 811 41.89 -11.56 34.72
CA ARG A 811 43.22 -11.55 35.39
C ARG A 811 43.84 -10.15 35.56
N SER A 812 43.18 -9.12 35.11
CA SER A 812 43.61 -7.71 35.28
C SER A 812 42.80 -6.93 36.34
N ARG A 813 42.15 -7.65 37.27
CA ARG A 813 41.54 -7.06 38.48
C ARG A 813 42.38 -7.31 39.72
#